data_38ec7599da12740574c9bb27b19c10f0
#
_entry.id   38ec7599da12740574c9bb27b19c10f0
#
_cell.length_a   1.000
_cell.length_b   1.000
_cell.length_c   1.000
_cell.angle_alpha   90.00
_cell.angle_beta   90.00
_cell.angle_gamma   90.00
#
_symmetry.space_group_name_H-M   'P 1'
#
loop_
_entity.id
_entity.type
_entity.pdbx_description
1 polymer ?
#
loop_
_entity_poly.entity_id
_entity_poly.type
_entity_poly.pdbx_seq_one_letter_code
_entity_poly.pdbx_strand_id
1 'polypeptide(L)'
;MSAMNDDARTIAAQLAIRPEQAAATIALLDDGNTLPFIARYRKEQTGGLDEDQIRRLTESLATLRAVATRRAAIVAALQEQGAATPELLAQLAAAETRTALEDLYAPYRPKRRTRASIARERGLQPLADLIIRQAPARETPEQLARPFLGEGVATVEEALAGARDIVAEAISDHPDVRRITRDRALNWGTLRSEKIEKADDPRAVFQTYYDFSSPVGRLRPYQTLAINRGEAEKILRVKVLVQERDWQGAIGAAFRPDRRSPLLAQLELAIADAAARLLLPAIERDVRGQLTEGAEAHAIGVFAANLRGLLTQPPLAGQTVLGLDPGFRTGCKVAVVDPTGKLLDTATIYPHEPQRRAEEALRALAALVARHGVTLVAIGNGTASRETEGLVAELIRREGAASPARPPLRYLMISEAGASVYSASPLARAELPELDVSLRGAVSIGRRAQDPLAELIKIDPQSIGVGMYQHDVDQPRLTAALGGVVESVVNRVGVDVNTASPALLTHVAGIGPKLAERIVAYRDEHGPFPNRATLRKVQGLGPKAFEQAAGFLRVRGGDTPLDASAIHPESYKVATAVLQRAGLRPATAPPERAGALDALLARQPVAALAGDLGTGEPTLRDILEQLVRPGRDPREDLPPPLLRRDVLSMDDLKPGLRLAGTVRNVVDFGAFIDIGVKQDGLLHRSQTPRGTVLRVGEVIEVAILRVEAERGRIALAWPGEGER
;
A
#
# COMPACT_ATOMS: atom_id res chain seq x y z
N MET A 1 5.51 -32.81 -1.38
CA MET A 1 5.30 -32.72 -2.84
C MET A 1 3.82 -32.61 -3.25
N SER A 2 2.87 -33.39 -2.69
CA SER A 2 1.43 -33.29 -3.05
C SER A 2 0.83 -31.90 -2.70
N ALA A 3 0.95 -31.44 -1.48
CA ALA A 3 0.37 -30.16 -1.01
C ALA A 3 0.95 -28.93 -1.75
N MET A 4 2.25 -28.91 -2.05
CA MET A 4 2.90 -27.83 -2.81
C MET A 4 2.38 -27.77 -4.27
N ASN A 5 2.03 -28.90 -4.86
CA ASN A 5 1.41 -28.96 -6.19
C ASN A 5 -0.04 -28.44 -6.19
N ASP A 6 -0.79 -28.62 -5.10
CA ASP A 6 -2.17 -28.15 -4.97
C ASP A 6 -2.20 -26.63 -4.74
N ASP A 7 -1.32 -26.10 -3.87
CA ASP A 7 -1.16 -24.65 -3.68
C ASP A 7 -0.77 -23.97 -5.01
N ALA A 8 0.20 -24.55 -5.74
CA ALA A 8 0.65 -24.00 -7.01
C ALA A 8 -0.47 -23.97 -8.08
N ARG A 9 -1.30 -25.00 -8.17
CA ARG A 9 -2.45 -25.04 -9.09
C ARG A 9 -3.50 -24.01 -8.73
N THR A 10 -3.83 -23.91 -7.44
CA THR A 10 -4.83 -22.95 -6.95
C THR A 10 -4.39 -21.52 -7.23
N ILE A 11 -3.15 -21.18 -6.91
CA ILE A 11 -2.58 -19.85 -7.16
C ILE A 11 -2.49 -19.56 -8.65
N ALA A 12 -2.07 -20.53 -9.45
CA ALA A 12 -1.97 -20.39 -10.90
C ALA A 12 -3.32 -20.03 -11.53
N ALA A 13 -4.40 -20.67 -11.08
CA ALA A 13 -5.76 -20.36 -11.53
C ALA A 13 -6.21 -18.96 -11.10
N GLN A 14 -5.92 -18.55 -9.86
CA GLN A 14 -6.27 -17.23 -9.33
C GLN A 14 -5.56 -16.08 -10.05
N LEU A 15 -4.29 -16.28 -10.41
CA LEU A 15 -3.42 -15.23 -10.98
C LEU A 15 -3.32 -15.30 -12.50
N ALA A 16 -4.00 -16.25 -13.15
CA ALA A 16 -3.93 -16.52 -14.59
C ALA A 16 -2.48 -16.74 -15.08
N ILE A 17 -1.68 -17.49 -14.31
CA ILE A 17 -0.31 -17.90 -14.65
C ILE A 17 -0.26 -19.43 -14.83
N ARG A 18 0.87 -19.95 -15.33
CA ARG A 18 1.04 -21.40 -15.48
C ARG A 18 1.38 -22.07 -14.14
N PRO A 19 0.88 -23.28 -13.86
CA PRO A 19 1.17 -24.01 -12.62
C PRO A 19 2.66 -24.22 -12.36
N GLU A 20 3.46 -24.42 -13.40
CA GLU A 20 4.91 -24.59 -13.30
C GLU A 20 5.60 -23.29 -12.83
N GLN A 21 5.11 -22.13 -13.29
CA GLN A 21 5.61 -20.83 -12.83
C GLN A 21 5.32 -20.61 -11.34
N ALA A 22 4.10 -20.93 -10.91
CA ALA A 22 3.72 -20.87 -9.50
C ALA A 22 4.58 -21.81 -8.64
N ALA A 23 4.72 -23.07 -9.05
CA ALA A 23 5.50 -24.07 -8.32
C ALA A 23 6.98 -23.67 -8.18
N ALA A 24 7.61 -23.22 -9.27
CA ALA A 24 8.99 -22.75 -9.26
C ALA A 24 9.18 -21.53 -8.35
N THR A 25 8.24 -20.59 -8.40
CA THR A 25 8.29 -19.39 -7.56
C THR A 25 8.12 -19.74 -6.07
N ILE A 26 7.17 -20.63 -5.73
CA ILE A 26 6.98 -21.12 -4.36
C ILE A 26 8.26 -21.79 -3.85
N ALA A 27 8.89 -22.65 -4.65
CA ALA A 27 10.14 -23.31 -4.28
C ALA A 27 11.26 -22.29 -3.99
N LEU A 28 11.40 -21.25 -4.81
CA LEU A 28 12.38 -20.19 -4.59
C LEU A 28 12.11 -19.39 -3.32
N LEU A 29 10.84 -19.10 -3.02
CA LEU A 29 10.43 -18.40 -1.79
C LEU A 29 10.71 -19.26 -0.55
N ASP A 30 10.38 -20.56 -0.60
CA ASP A 30 10.60 -21.51 0.49
C ASP A 30 12.10 -21.78 0.73
N ASP A 31 12.95 -21.63 -0.31
CA ASP A 31 14.42 -21.62 -0.18
C ASP A 31 14.96 -20.31 0.41
N GLY A 32 14.10 -19.37 0.77
CA GLY A 32 14.48 -18.11 1.42
C GLY A 32 15.06 -17.05 0.49
N ASN A 33 14.75 -17.13 -0.82
CA ASN A 33 15.10 -16.05 -1.73
C ASN A 33 14.16 -14.86 -1.56
N THR A 34 14.72 -13.65 -1.64
CA THR A 34 13.94 -12.41 -1.56
C THR A 34 13.18 -12.14 -2.85
N LEU A 35 12.04 -11.45 -2.73
CA LEU A 35 11.19 -11.14 -3.88
C LEU A 35 11.94 -10.35 -4.97
N PRO A 36 12.70 -9.27 -4.65
CA PRO A 36 13.47 -8.54 -5.68
C PRO A 36 14.50 -9.42 -6.40
N PHE A 37 15.16 -10.32 -5.66
CA PHE A 37 16.14 -11.23 -6.24
C PHE A 37 15.49 -12.22 -7.21
N ILE A 38 14.37 -12.82 -6.83
CA ILE A 38 13.61 -13.73 -7.71
C ILE A 38 13.19 -12.98 -8.99
N ALA A 39 12.56 -11.82 -8.84
CA ALA A 39 12.06 -11.03 -9.96
C ALA A 39 13.15 -10.59 -10.94
N ARG A 40 14.35 -10.31 -10.43
CA ARG A 40 15.46 -9.81 -11.27
C ARG A 40 16.36 -10.90 -11.80
N TYR A 41 16.75 -11.88 -10.96
CA TYR A 41 17.83 -12.83 -11.26
C TYR A 41 17.41 -14.29 -11.40
N ARG A 42 16.11 -14.59 -11.30
CA ARG A 42 15.56 -15.96 -11.47
C ARG A 42 14.41 -16.00 -12.49
N LYS A 43 14.46 -15.11 -13.49
CA LYS A 43 13.42 -14.95 -14.53
C LYS A 43 13.17 -16.25 -15.32
N GLU A 44 14.21 -16.98 -15.66
CA GLU A 44 14.09 -18.23 -16.39
C GLU A 44 13.35 -19.28 -15.56
N GLN A 45 13.63 -19.37 -14.27
CA GLN A 45 13.01 -20.34 -13.38
C GLN A 45 11.54 -20.04 -13.15
N THR A 46 11.18 -18.75 -13.03
CA THR A 46 9.80 -18.29 -12.85
C THR A 46 9.04 -18.16 -14.17
N GLY A 47 9.69 -18.39 -15.32
CA GLY A 47 9.10 -18.20 -16.64
C GLY A 47 8.69 -16.76 -16.92
N GLY A 48 9.46 -15.78 -16.39
CA GLY A 48 9.31 -14.36 -16.67
C GLY A 48 8.25 -13.64 -15.83
N LEU A 49 7.86 -14.16 -14.67
CA LEU A 49 6.96 -13.45 -13.77
C LEU A 49 7.60 -12.12 -13.33
N ASP A 50 6.81 -11.06 -13.35
CA ASP A 50 7.21 -9.75 -12.85
C ASP A 50 7.09 -9.65 -11.32
N GLU A 51 7.59 -8.56 -10.77
CA GLU A 51 7.62 -8.33 -9.33
C GLU A 51 6.22 -8.27 -8.71
N ASP A 52 5.24 -7.67 -9.40
CA ASP A 52 3.87 -7.56 -8.90
C ASP A 52 3.16 -8.92 -8.93
N GLN A 53 3.42 -9.76 -9.95
CA GLN A 53 2.92 -11.13 -10.03
C GLN A 53 3.50 -12.00 -8.89
N ILE A 54 4.81 -11.89 -8.63
CA ILE A 54 5.46 -12.64 -7.53
C ILE A 54 4.93 -12.17 -6.18
N ARG A 55 4.70 -10.87 -5.99
CA ARG A 55 4.11 -10.32 -4.76
C ARG A 55 2.70 -10.87 -4.51
N ARG A 56 1.83 -10.82 -5.50
CA ARG A 56 0.48 -11.40 -5.43
C ARG A 56 0.51 -12.90 -5.14
N LEU A 57 1.46 -13.62 -5.76
CA LEU A 57 1.66 -15.03 -5.49
C LEU A 57 2.04 -15.27 -4.02
N THR A 58 2.96 -14.48 -3.48
CA THR A 58 3.39 -14.57 -2.08
C THR A 58 2.22 -14.31 -1.12
N GLU A 59 1.39 -13.30 -1.39
CA GLU A 59 0.19 -12.98 -0.60
C GLU A 59 -0.86 -14.09 -0.67
N SER A 60 -1.12 -14.64 -1.87
CA SER A 60 -2.04 -15.77 -2.05
C SER A 60 -1.54 -17.01 -1.33
N LEU A 61 -0.25 -17.31 -1.41
CA LEU A 61 0.38 -18.43 -0.70
C LEU A 61 0.25 -18.30 0.82
N ALA A 62 0.50 -17.11 1.35
CA ALA A 62 0.32 -16.84 2.79
C ALA A 62 -1.13 -17.06 3.22
N THR A 63 -2.10 -16.60 2.42
CA THR A 63 -3.53 -16.79 2.66
C THR A 63 -3.91 -18.27 2.64
N LEU A 64 -3.49 -19.04 1.64
CA LEU A 64 -3.75 -20.48 1.55
C LEU A 64 -3.16 -21.24 2.74
N ARG A 65 -1.92 -20.94 3.11
CA ARG A 65 -1.26 -21.55 4.27
C ARG A 65 -1.96 -21.20 5.59
N ALA A 66 -2.46 -19.96 5.73
CA ALA A 66 -3.26 -19.56 6.90
C ALA A 66 -4.59 -20.31 6.97
N VAL A 67 -5.29 -20.51 5.84
CA VAL A 67 -6.52 -21.33 5.75
C VAL A 67 -6.22 -22.79 6.10
N ALA A 68 -5.15 -23.37 5.57
CA ALA A 68 -4.73 -24.74 5.87
C ALA A 68 -4.41 -24.93 7.37
N THR A 69 -3.67 -24.00 7.97
CA THR A 69 -3.35 -24.00 9.41
C THR A 69 -4.63 -23.91 10.25
N ARG A 70 -5.56 -23.02 9.87
CA ARG A 70 -6.84 -22.90 10.57
C ARG A 70 -7.70 -24.13 10.44
N ARG A 71 -7.75 -24.75 9.26
CA ARG A 71 -8.45 -26.02 9.01
C ARG A 71 -7.91 -27.11 9.93
N ALA A 72 -6.59 -27.27 10.01
CA ALA A 72 -5.97 -28.27 10.87
C ALA A 72 -6.34 -28.06 12.36
N ALA A 73 -6.33 -26.81 12.83
CA ALA A 73 -6.74 -26.49 14.19
C ALA A 73 -8.21 -26.81 14.48
N ILE A 74 -9.12 -26.55 13.51
CA ILE A 74 -10.55 -26.89 13.65
C ILE A 74 -10.73 -28.41 13.67
N VAL A 75 -10.08 -29.16 12.79
CA VAL A 75 -10.15 -30.61 12.75
C VAL A 75 -9.68 -31.22 14.07
N ALA A 76 -8.56 -30.74 14.61
CA ALA A 76 -8.07 -31.21 15.91
C ALA A 76 -9.08 -30.95 17.05
N ALA A 77 -9.67 -29.76 17.11
CA ALA A 77 -10.69 -29.42 18.09
C ALA A 77 -11.96 -30.29 17.97
N LEU A 78 -12.39 -30.59 16.74
CA LEU A 78 -13.54 -31.48 16.51
C LEU A 78 -13.25 -32.93 16.89
N GLN A 79 -12.04 -33.41 16.67
CA GLN A 79 -11.60 -34.74 17.10
C GLN A 79 -11.58 -34.87 18.62
N GLU A 80 -11.07 -33.85 19.32
CA GLU A 80 -11.07 -33.79 20.80
C GLU A 80 -12.50 -33.79 21.38
N GLN A 81 -13.43 -33.13 20.68
CA GLN A 81 -14.85 -33.09 21.09
C GLN A 81 -15.64 -34.35 20.68
N GLY A 82 -15.05 -35.28 19.91
CA GLY A 82 -15.75 -36.46 19.36
C GLY A 82 -16.81 -36.12 18.31
N ALA A 83 -16.72 -34.92 17.70
CA ALA A 83 -17.69 -34.38 16.73
C ALA A 83 -17.21 -34.49 15.28
N ALA A 84 -16.03 -35.07 15.01
CA ALA A 84 -15.42 -35.20 13.70
C ALA A 84 -16.05 -36.31 12.87
N THR A 85 -17.22 -36.05 12.24
CA THR A 85 -17.83 -37.01 11.32
C THR A 85 -17.15 -36.99 9.96
N PRO A 86 -17.18 -38.09 9.17
CA PRO A 86 -16.59 -38.15 7.83
C PRO A 86 -17.15 -37.09 6.89
N GLU A 87 -18.44 -36.80 6.96
CA GLU A 87 -19.12 -35.78 6.17
C GLU A 87 -18.63 -34.35 6.50
N LEU A 88 -18.49 -34.03 7.80
CA LEU A 88 -17.99 -32.74 8.24
C LEU A 88 -16.51 -32.54 7.86
N LEU A 89 -15.70 -33.59 8.00
CA LEU A 89 -14.31 -33.56 7.57
C LEU A 89 -14.17 -33.33 6.05
N ALA A 90 -15.04 -33.96 5.24
CA ALA A 90 -15.09 -33.72 3.80
C ALA A 90 -15.49 -32.27 3.47
N GLN A 91 -16.48 -31.70 4.16
CA GLN A 91 -16.88 -30.30 3.99
C GLN A 91 -15.76 -29.34 4.39
N LEU A 92 -15.08 -29.60 5.51
CA LEU A 92 -13.92 -28.79 5.94
C LEU A 92 -12.76 -28.88 4.94
N ALA A 93 -12.53 -30.05 4.35
CA ALA A 93 -11.50 -30.22 3.32
C ALA A 93 -11.82 -29.43 2.05
N ALA A 94 -13.10 -29.36 1.67
CA ALA A 94 -13.58 -28.61 0.51
C ALA A 94 -13.69 -27.08 0.74
N ALA A 95 -13.63 -26.60 2.00
CA ALA A 95 -13.75 -25.19 2.32
C ALA A 95 -12.50 -24.41 1.90
N GLU A 96 -12.61 -23.49 0.95
CA GLU A 96 -11.50 -22.71 0.39
C GLU A 96 -11.21 -21.41 1.15
N THR A 97 -12.14 -20.96 1.99
CA THR A 97 -11.99 -19.68 2.70
C THR A 97 -12.09 -19.86 4.22
N ARG A 98 -11.44 -18.94 4.95
CA ARG A 98 -11.55 -18.90 6.42
C ARG A 98 -13.00 -18.77 6.88
N THR A 99 -13.80 -17.95 6.19
CA THR A 99 -15.22 -17.74 6.52
C THR A 99 -16.02 -19.04 6.40
N ALA A 100 -15.81 -19.82 5.33
CA ALA A 100 -16.46 -21.11 5.15
C ALA A 100 -16.06 -22.11 6.27
N LEU A 101 -14.78 -22.13 6.66
CA LEU A 101 -14.30 -22.94 7.79
C LEU A 101 -14.98 -22.52 9.11
N GLU A 102 -15.08 -21.22 9.38
CA GLU A 102 -15.72 -20.72 10.62
C GLU A 102 -17.22 -21.00 10.63
N ASP A 103 -17.92 -20.92 9.48
CA ASP A 103 -19.34 -21.27 9.39
C ASP A 103 -19.58 -22.77 9.69
N LEU A 104 -18.74 -23.66 9.15
CA LEU A 104 -18.81 -25.10 9.43
C LEU A 104 -18.50 -25.41 10.91
N TYR A 105 -17.59 -24.66 11.53
CA TYR A 105 -17.19 -24.83 12.91
C TYR A 105 -18.15 -24.16 13.92
N ALA A 106 -18.99 -23.20 13.48
CA ALA A 106 -19.85 -22.41 14.37
C ALA A 106 -20.72 -23.24 15.32
N PRO A 107 -21.37 -24.35 14.91
CA PRO A 107 -22.17 -25.20 15.80
C PRO A 107 -21.36 -25.87 16.91
N TYR A 108 -20.06 -26.12 16.67
CA TYR A 108 -19.17 -26.88 17.56
C TYR A 108 -18.25 -25.99 18.40
N ARG A 109 -18.26 -24.68 18.12
CA ARG A 109 -17.39 -23.74 18.79
C ARG A 109 -17.75 -23.61 20.27
N PRO A 110 -16.79 -23.74 21.21
CA PRO A 110 -17.06 -23.51 22.63
C PRO A 110 -17.66 -22.11 22.84
N LYS A 111 -18.86 -22.07 23.41
CA LYS A 111 -19.58 -20.83 23.67
C LYS A 111 -19.55 -20.50 25.16
N ARG A 112 -19.60 -19.21 25.46
CA ARG A 112 -19.94 -18.78 26.84
C ARG A 112 -21.37 -19.21 27.15
N ARG A 113 -21.74 -19.23 28.46
CA ARG A 113 -23.09 -19.61 28.91
C ARG A 113 -24.17 -18.82 28.16
N THR A 114 -24.87 -19.47 27.21
CA THR A 114 -25.94 -18.89 26.37
C THR A 114 -27.30 -19.33 26.94
N ARG A 115 -28.41 -18.67 26.48
CA ARG A 115 -29.76 -19.15 26.80
C ARG A 115 -29.97 -20.58 26.33
N ALA A 116 -29.47 -20.91 25.14
CA ALA A 116 -29.57 -22.26 24.59
C ALA A 116 -28.74 -23.29 25.42
N SER A 117 -27.53 -22.94 25.87
CA SER A 117 -26.74 -23.85 26.73
C SER A 117 -27.43 -24.11 28.06
N ILE A 118 -28.02 -23.07 28.69
CA ILE A 118 -28.80 -23.22 29.93
C ILE A 118 -30.03 -24.12 29.68
N ALA A 119 -30.70 -23.96 28.54
CA ALA A 119 -31.86 -24.80 28.19
C ALA A 119 -31.44 -26.27 27.93
N ARG A 120 -30.27 -26.53 27.36
CA ARG A 120 -29.70 -27.89 27.21
C ARG A 120 -29.36 -28.50 28.56
N GLU A 121 -28.75 -27.74 29.48
CA GLU A 121 -28.46 -28.18 30.85
C GLU A 121 -29.73 -28.59 31.60
N ARG A 122 -30.89 -27.98 31.25
CA ARG A 122 -32.22 -28.30 31.80
C ARG A 122 -32.92 -29.47 31.07
N GLY A 123 -32.23 -30.15 30.14
CA GLY A 123 -32.78 -31.30 29.43
C GLY A 123 -33.77 -30.99 28.29
N LEU A 124 -33.82 -29.74 27.78
CA LEU A 124 -34.81 -29.32 26.79
C LEU A 124 -34.40 -29.62 25.33
N GLN A 125 -33.23 -30.23 25.06
CA GLN A 125 -32.79 -30.57 23.70
C GLN A 125 -33.79 -31.46 22.96
N PRO A 126 -34.38 -32.55 23.53
CA PRO A 126 -35.31 -33.38 22.78
C PRO A 126 -36.59 -32.61 22.37
N LEU A 127 -37.07 -31.67 23.21
CA LEU A 127 -38.21 -30.81 22.83
C LEU A 127 -37.84 -29.88 21.66
N ALA A 128 -36.64 -29.32 21.66
CA ALA A 128 -36.14 -28.53 20.56
C ALA A 128 -36.06 -29.36 19.27
N ASP A 129 -35.60 -30.63 19.36
CA ASP A 129 -35.55 -31.54 18.21
C ASP A 129 -36.93 -31.84 17.65
N LEU A 130 -37.97 -31.93 18.49
CA LEU A 130 -39.37 -32.06 18.04
C LEU A 130 -39.83 -30.79 17.28
N ILE A 131 -39.48 -29.62 17.78
CA ILE A 131 -39.79 -28.36 17.10
C ILE A 131 -39.09 -28.31 15.70
N ILE A 132 -37.85 -28.76 15.61
CA ILE A 132 -37.10 -28.77 14.31
C ILE A 132 -37.69 -29.80 13.36
N ARG A 133 -38.05 -30.98 13.81
CA ARG A 133 -38.59 -32.07 12.95
C ARG A 133 -39.92 -31.74 12.32
N GLN A 134 -40.76 -30.90 12.90
CA GLN A 134 -42.06 -30.50 12.41
C GLN A 134 -42.97 -31.70 12.05
N ALA A 135 -42.85 -32.79 12.78
CA ALA A 135 -43.65 -33.99 12.50
C ALA A 135 -45.13 -33.73 12.79
N PRO A 136 -46.04 -34.20 11.90
CA PRO A 136 -47.49 -34.18 12.19
C PRO A 136 -47.75 -34.99 13.43
N ALA A 137 -48.50 -34.44 14.41
CA ALA A 137 -48.87 -35.10 15.63
C ALA A 137 -50.28 -34.67 16.03
N ARG A 138 -50.99 -35.50 16.87
CA ARG A 138 -52.31 -35.18 17.42
C ARG A 138 -52.24 -34.42 18.74
N GLU A 139 -51.10 -34.50 19.41
CA GLU A 139 -50.82 -33.83 20.67
C GLU A 139 -50.65 -32.32 20.46
N THR A 140 -51.13 -31.55 21.45
CA THR A 140 -50.90 -30.10 21.45
C THR A 140 -49.46 -29.77 21.87
N PRO A 141 -48.94 -28.56 21.60
CA PRO A 141 -47.63 -28.14 22.06
C PRO A 141 -47.43 -28.30 23.55
N GLU A 142 -48.50 -28.04 24.33
CA GLU A 142 -48.48 -28.15 25.79
C GLU A 142 -48.35 -29.60 26.22
N GLN A 143 -49.04 -30.52 25.53
CA GLN A 143 -48.91 -31.96 25.79
C GLN A 143 -47.52 -32.50 25.49
N LEU A 144 -46.95 -32.06 24.41
CA LEU A 144 -45.57 -32.42 24.02
C LEU A 144 -44.51 -31.82 24.95
N ALA A 145 -44.75 -30.69 25.58
CA ALA A 145 -43.84 -30.03 26.50
C ALA A 145 -43.92 -30.57 27.96
N ARG A 146 -45.07 -31.12 28.39
CA ARG A 146 -45.27 -31.64 29.75
C ARG A 146 -44.22 -32.61 30.27
N PRO A 147 -43.70 -33.55 29.44
CA PRO A 147 -42.68 -34.51 29.91
C PRO A 147 -41.35 -33.84 30.30
N PHE A 148 -41.13 -32.60 29.96
CA PHE A 148 -39.90 -31.83 30.19
C PHE A 148 -39.99 -30.89 31.41
N LEU A 149 -41.11 -30.95 32.14
CA LEU A 149 -41.28 -30.25 33.43
C LEU A 149 -40.49 -30.95 34.52
N GLY A 150 -39.81 -30.19 35.36
CA GLY A 150 -38.98 -30.71 36.45
C GLY A 150 -38.21 -29.64 37.17
N GLU A 151 -37.18 -30.03 37.89
CA GLU A 151 -36.30 -29.10 38.60
C GLU A 151 -35.64 -28.12 37.62
N GLY A 152 -35.95 -26.81 37.76
CA GLY A 152 -35.44 -25.74 36.89
C GLY A 152 -36.31 -25.42 35.66
N VAL A 153 -37.44 -26.15 35.46
CA VAL A 153 -38.45 -25.86 34.41
C VAL A 153 -39.84 -26.04 35.01
N ALA A 154 -40.39 -24.97 35.59
CA ALA A 154 -41.61 -25.07 36.38
C ALA A 154 -42.89 -25.07 35.53
N THR A 155 -42.86 -24.46 34.32
CA THR A 155 -44.04 -24.29 33.48
C THR A 155 -43.81 -24.77 32.04
N VAL A 156 -44.91 -25.11 31.36
CA VAL A 156 -44.90 -25.48 29.95
C VAL A 156 -44.31 -24.35 29.08
N GLU A 157 -44.64 -23.10 29.41
CA GLU A 157 -44.11 -21.97 28.63
C GLU A 157 -42.59 -21.84 28.80
N GLU A 158 -42.05 -22.07 30.02
CA GLU A 158 -40.60 -22.12 30.24
C GLU A 158 -39.92 -23.24 29.41
N ALA A 159 -40.57 -24.42 29.35
CA ALA A 159 -40.07 -25.53 28.52
C ALA A 159 -40.04 -25.17 27.03
N LEU A 160 -41.12 -24.62 26.51
CA LEU A 160 -41.23 -24.20 25.13
C LEU A 160 -40.28 -23.03 24.81
N ALA A 161 -40.16 -22.05 25.73
CA ALA A 161 -39.23 -20.93 25.57
C ALA A 161 -37.77 -21.39 25.54
N GLY A 162 -37.38 -22.30 26.44
CA GLY A 162 -36.02 -22.86 26.43
C GLY A 162 -35.73 -23.69 25.18
N ALA A 163 -36.73 -24.47 24.70
CA ALA A 163 -36.60 -25.22 23.46
C ALA A 163 -36.47 -24.27 22.25
N ARG A 164 -37.25 -23.17 22.20
CA ARG A 164 -37.09 -22.13 21.16
C ARG A 164 -35.71 -21.48 21.18
N ASP A 165 -35.12 -21.22 22.35
CA ASP A 165 -33.76 -20.68 22.46
C ASP A 165 -32.71 -21.64 21.85
N ILE A 166 -32.86 -22.96 22.02
CA ILE A 166 -32.01 -23.97 21.39
C ILE A 166 -32.20 -23.95 19.85
N VAL A 167 -33.47 -23.93 19.38
CA VAL A 167 -33.78 -23.87 17.96
C VAL A 167 -33.24 -22.61 17.32
N ALA A 168 -33.40 -21.46 17.99
CA ALA A 168 -32.90 -20.18 17.48
C ALA A 168 -31.35 -20.18 17.33
N GLU A 169 -30.63 -20.79 18.28
CA GLU A 169 -29.19 -20.95 18.18
C GLU A 169 -28.82 -21.90 17.02
N ALA A 170 -29.51 -23.01 16.87
CA ALA A 170 -29.30 -23.96 15.77
C ALA A 170 -29.53 -23.31 14.38
N ILE A 171 -30.56 -22.48 14.23
CA ILE A 171 -30.81 -21.71 13.02
C ILE A 171 -29.66 -20.73 12.71
N SER A 172 -29.26 -19.96 13.72
CA SER A 172 -28.21 -18.96 13.55
C SER A 172 -26.83 -19.56 13.26
N ASP A 173 -26.54 -20.75 13.75
CA ASP A 173 -25.28 -21.44 13.57
C ASP A 173 -25.23 -22.32 12.32
N HIS A 174 -26.38 -22.55 11.66
CA HIS A 174 -26.46 -23.43 10.51
C HIS A 174 -25.62 -22.88 9.35
N PRO A 175 -24.62 -23.62 8.83
CA PRO A 175 -23.66 -23.12 7.85
C PRO A 175 -24.31 -22.57 6.57
N ASP A 176 -25.28 -23.28 6.01
CA ASP A 176 -25.97 -22.83 4.79
C ASP A 176 -26.87 -21.61 5.04
N VAL A 177 -27.55 -21.54 6.17
CA VAL A 177 -28.35 -20.35 6.55
C VAL A 177 -27.46 -19.11 6.62
N ARG A 178 -26.32 -19.23 7.28
CA ARG A 178 -25.32 -18.15 7.38
C ARG A 178 -24.79 -17.77 5.99
N ARG A 179 -24.29 -18.74 5.26
CA ARG A 179 -23.71 -18.55 3.92
C ARG A 179 -24.71 -17.86 2.97
N ILE A 180 -25.90 -18.44 2.80
CA ILE A 180 -26.91 -17.92 1.88
C ILE A 180 -27.37 -16.51 2.28
N THR A 181 -27.61 -16.28 3.57
CA THR A 181 -28.03 -14.96 4.07
C THR A 181 -26.95 -13.91 3.84
N ARG A 182 -25.67 -14.25 4.12
CA ARG A 182 -24.51 -13.37 3.89
C ARG A 182 -24.34 -13.05 2.41
N ASP A 183 -24.39 -14.06 1.54
CA ASP A 183 -24.22 -13.87 0.09
C ASP A 183 -25.33 -12.96 -0.46
N ARG A 184 -26.57 -13.13 0.01
CA ARG A 184 -27.69 -12.25 -0.37
C ARG A 184 -27.52 -10.84 0.19
N ALA A 185 -27.01 -10.69 1.42
CA ALA A 185 -26.74 -9.40 2.03
C ALA A 185 -25.63 -8.64 1.27
N LEU A 186 -24.57 -9.31 0.83
CA LEU A 186 -23.52 -8.73 0.01
C LEU A 186 -24.01 -8.27 -1.36
N ASN A 187 -24.88 -9.06 -2.00
CA ASN A 187 -25.36 -8.77 -3.36
C ASN A 187 -26.54 -7.77 -3.38
N TRP A 188 -27.48 -7.87 -2.44
CA TRP A 188 -28.74 -7.12 -2.46
C TRP A 188 -29.05 -6.37 -1.16
N GLY A 189 -28.22 -6.49 -0.15
CA GLY A 189 -28.36 -5.74 1.09
C GLY A 189 -28.14 -4.24 0.87
N THR A 190 -28.63 -3.46 1.80
CA THR A 190 -28.48 -1.99 1.80
C THR A 190 -27.75 -1.55 3.05
N LEU A 191 -26.65 -0.83 2.89
CA LEU A 191 -26.01 -0.13 3.99
C LEU A 191 -26.70 1.22 4.19
N ARG A 192 -27.13 1.48 5.42
CA ARG A 192 -27.71 2.74 5.85
C ARG A 192 -26.86 3.37 6.92
N SER A 193 -26.61 4.67 6.80
CA SER A 193 -25.89 5.49 7.78
C SER A 193 -26.74 6.69 8.16
N GLU A 194 -26.85 6.96 9.46
CA GLU A 194 -27.64 8.04 10.05
C GLU A 194 -26.78 8.79 11.07
N LYS A 195 -26.99 10.13 11.16
CA LYS A 195 -26.37 10.90 12.22
C LYS A 195 -26.93 10.48 13.59
N ILE A 196 -26.06 10.27 14.57
CA ILE A 196 -26.50 10.05 15.94
C ILE A 196 -27.05 11.36 16.48
N GLU A 197 -28.25 11.32 17.05
CA GLU A 197 -28.90 12.47 17.64
C GLU A 197 -27.96 13.10 18.70
N LYS A 198 -27.75 14.42 18.61
CA LYS A 198 -26.83 15.20 19.47
C LYS A 198 -25.32 14.92 19.29
N ALA A 199 -24.90 14.15 18.27
CA ALA A 199 -23.48 14.02 17.95
C ALA A 199 -22.90 15.36 17.46
N ASP A 200 -21.74 15.74 17.97
CA ASP A 200 -21.07 16.99 17.63
C ASP A 200 -20.12 16.78 16.42
N ASP A 201 -20.46 17.42 15.31
CA ASP A 201 -19.61 17.51 14.11
C ASP A 201 -19.59 18.98 13.62
N PRO A 202 -18.82 19.85 14.32
CA PRO A 202 -18.85 21.29 14.07
C PRO A 202 -18.35 21.68 12.67
N ARG A 203 -17.54 20.82 12.06
CA ARG A 203 -17.03 21.03 10.69
C ARG A 203 -17.85 20.31 9.61
N ALA A 204 -18.92 19.63 10.01
CA ALA A 204 -19.78 18.85 9.11
C ALA A 204 -19.01 17.89 8.20
N VAL A 205 -17.96 17.24 8.73
CA VAL A 205 -17.05 16.35 7.99
C VAL A 205 -17.82 15.17 7.40
N PHE A 206 -18.80 14.65 8.15
CA PHE A 206 -19.60 13.48 7.77
C PHE A 206 -20.96 13.84 7.19
N GLN A 207 -21.22 15.10 6.80
CA GLN A 207 -22.53 15.55 6.33
C GLN A 207 -23.12 14.72 5.21
N THR A 208 -22.30 14.24 4.27
CA THR A 208 -22.70 13.37 3.17
C THR A 208 -23.32 12.05 3.65
N TYR A 209 -22.98 11.62 4.86
CA TYR A 209 -23.37 10.34 5.44
C TYR A 209 -24.41 10.46 6.56
N TYR A 210 -24.99 11.64 6.83
CA TYR A 210 -26.00 11.86 7.88
C TYR A 210 -27.34 11.20 7.58
N ASP A 211 -27.68 11.05 6.32
CA ASP A 211 -28.82 10.25 5.83
C ASP A 211 -28.38 9.62 4.51
N PHE A 212 -27.63 8.54 4.63
CA PHE A 212 -27.01 7.88 3.48
C PHE A 212 -27.53 6.46 3.37
N SER A 213 -27.91 6.07 2.14
CA SER A 213 -28.35 4.72 1.84
C SER A 213 -27.78 4.28 0.49
N SER A 214 -27.15 3.11 0.47
CA SER A 214 -26.55 2.54 -0.74
C SER A 214 -26.63 1.02 -0.73
N PRO A 215 -26.88 0.38 -1.89
CA PRO A 215 -26.68 -1.06 -2.03
C PRO A 215 -25.24 -1.44 -1.64
N VAL A 216 -25.09 -2.52 -0.86
CA VAL A 216 -23.80 -3.00 -0.36
C VAL A 216 -22.79 -3.20 -1.50
N GLY A 217 -23.20 -3.86 -2.59
CA GLY A 217 -22.34 -4.14 -3.74
C GLY A 217 -21.96 -2.90 -4.59
N ARG A 218 -22.49 -1.70 -4.28
CA ARG A 218 -22.15 -0.45 -4.98
C ARG A 218 -21.33 0.52 -4.15
N LEU A 219 -21.05 0.18 -2.88
CA LEU A 219 -20.24 1.02 -2.01
C LEU A 219 -18.80 1.13 -2.55
N ARG A 220 -18.30 2.36 -2.56
CA ARG A 220 -16.91 2.64 -2.91
C ARG A 220 -16.01 2.45 -1.70
N PRO A 221 -14.75 2.03 -1.88
CA PRO A 221 -13.79 1.85 -0.78
C PRO A 221 -13.68 3.07 0.15
N TYR A 222 -13.54 4.27 -0.41
CA TYR A 222 -13.45 5.50 0.38
C TYR A 222 -14.72 5.81 1.18
N GLN A 223 -15.90 5.42 0.68
CA GLN A 223 -17.17 5.61 1.40
C GLN A 223 -17.22 4.68 2.62
N THR A 224 -16.79 3.44 2.45
CA THR A 224 -16.71 2.47 3.56
C THR A 224 -15.79 2.99 4.66
N LEU A 225 -14.58 3.47 4.31
CA LEU A 225 -13.62 4.01 5.29
C LEU A 225 -14.14 5.29 5.96
N ALA A 226 -14.77 6.21 5.20
CA ALA A 226 -15.37 7.42 5.76
C ALA A 226 -16.49 7.09 6.76
N ILE A 227 -17.38 6.16 6.42
CA ILE A 227 -18.49 5.71 7.26
C ILE A 227 -17.95 5.02 8.53
N ASN A 228 -16.93 4.16 8.40
CA ASN A 228 -16.30 3.50 9.54
C ASN A 228 -15.66 4.51 10.50
N ARG A 229 -14.97 5.53 9.98
CA ARG A 229 -14.42 6.63 10.79
C ARG A 229 -15.53 7.39 11.52
N GLY A 230 -16.61 7.76 10.82
CA GLY A 230 -17.74 8.46 11.44
C GLY A 230 -18.44 7.65 12.53
N GLU A 231 -18.49 6.32 12.39
CA GLU A 231 -19.01 5.41 13.41
C GLU A 231 -18.04 5.31 14.61
N ALA A 232 -16.74 5.18 14.37
CA ALA A 232 -15.71 5.17 15.42
C ALA A 232 -15.69 6.47 16.23
N GLU A 233 -15.89 7.61 15.57
CA GLU A 233 -16.03 8.93 16.22
C GLU A 233 -17.41 9.15 16.88
N LYS A 234 -18.31 8.14 16.81
CA LYS A 234 -19.68 8.19 17.39
C LYS A 234 -20.55 9.31 16.80
N ILE A 235 -20.30 9.67 15.58
CA ILE A 235 -21.10 10.66 14.82
C ILE A 235 -22.17 9.96 14.01
N LEU A 236 -21.85 8.79 13.45
CA LEU A 236 -22.74 8.00 12.61
C LEU A 236 -23.18 6.71 13.34
N ARG A 237 -24.41 6.31 13.04
CA ARG A 237 -24.94 4.96 13.31
C ARG A 237 -25.11 4.25 11.99
N VAL A 238 -24.56 3.05 11.89
CA VAL A 238 -24.50 2.31 10.62
C VAL A 238 -25.20 0.97 10.78
N LYS A 239 -25.97 0.56 9.78
CA LYS A 239 -26.67 -0.73 9.72
C LYS A 239 -26.61 -1.32 8.32
N VAL A 240 -26.56 -2.65 8.25
CA VAL A 240 -26.81 -3.40 7.02
C VAL A 240 -28.17 -4.03 7.07
N LEU A 241 -29.05 -3.60 6.16
CA LEU A 241 -30.41 -4.09 6.06
C LEU A 241 -30.45 -5.24 5.06
N VAL A 242 -30.95 -6.40 5.50
CA VAL A 242 -31.17 -7.59 4.66
C VAL A 242 -32.67 -7.72 4.44
N GLN A 243 -33.10 -7.95 3.20
CA GLN A 243 -34.52 -8.10 2.91
C GLN A 243 -35.09 -9.35 3.58
N GLU A 244 -36.30 -9.22 4.12
CA GLU A 244 -36.93 -10.29 4.89
C GLU A 244 -37.06 -11.60 4.10
N ARG A 245 -37.48 -11.52 2.84
CA ARG A 245 -37.56 -12.68 1.95
C ARG A 245 -36.24 -13.46 1.80
N ASP A 246 -35.09 -12.78 1.96
CA ASP A 246 -33.79 -13.35 1.72
C ASP A 246 -33.34 -14.24 2.87
N TRP A 247 -33.46 -13.77 4.12
CA TRP A 247 -33.13 -14.57 5.27
C TRP A 247 -34.21 -15.60 5.60
N GLN A 248 -35.49 -15.29 5.39
CA GLN A 248 -36.59 -16.27 5.54
C GLN A 248 -36.44 -17.42 4.55
N GLY A 249 -36.12 -17.12 3.28
CA GLY A 249 -35.86 -18.14 2.29
C GLY A 249 -34.66 -19.05 2.62
N ALA A 250 -33.59 -18.46 3.20
CA ALA A 250 -32.44 -19.24 3.63
C ALA A 250 -32.79 -20.18 4.81
N ILE A 251 -33.52 -19.69 5.81
CA ILE A 251 -33.95 -20.47 6.95
C ILE A 251 -34.96 -21.55 6.52
N GLY A 252 -35.97 -21.20 5.70
CA GLY A 252 -37.00 -22.15 5.24
C GLY A 252 -36.47 -23.29 4.39
N ALA A 253 -35.31 -23.12 3.74
CA ALA A 253 -34.64 -24.20 3.00
C ALA A 253 -34.07 -25.28 3.94
N ALA A 254 -33.53 -24.87 5.10
CA ALA A 254 -32.92 -25.78 6.09
C ALA A 254 -33.90 -26.27 7.14
N PHE A 255 -34.78 -25.38 7.65
CA PHE A 255 -35.77 -25.64 8.69
C PHE A 255 -37.18 -25.50 8.08
N ARG A 256 -37.69 -26.59 7.53
CA ARG A 256 -38.93 -26.61 6.73
C ARG A 256 -40.19 -26.54 7.62
N PRO A 257 -40.88 -25.41 7.72
CA PRO A 257 -42.16 -25.33 8.44
C PRO A 257 -43.22 -26.24 7.80
N ASP A 258 -43.87 -27.06 8.60
CA ASP A 258 -45.01 -27.91 8.12
C ASP A 258 -46.30 -27.45 8.80
N ARG A 259 -47.30 -27.02 8.01
CA ARG A 259 -48.60 -26.59 8.49
C ARG A 259 -49.38 -27.66 9.24
N ARG A 260 -49.00 -28.94 9.09
CA ARG A 260 -49.62 -30.06 9.81
C ARG A 260 -49.02 -30.32 11.18
N SER A 261 -47.88 -29.67 11.49
CA SER A 261 -47.24 -29.80 12.77
C SER A 261 -47.90 -28.93 13.83
N PRO A 262 -48.21 -29.46 15.01
CA PRO A 262 -48.70 -28.65 16.16
C PRO A 262 -47.66 -27.67 16.67
N LEU A 263 -46.37 -27.92 16.38
CA LEU A 263 -45.24 -27.10 16.77
C LEU A 263 -44.85 -26.01 15.75
N LEU A 264 -45.65 -25.81 14.68
CA LEU A 264 -45.37 -24.79 13.68
C LEU A 264 -45.19 -23.40 14.30
N ALA A 265 -46.10 -22.97 15.14
CA ALA A 265 -46.03 -21.66 15.80
C ALA A 265 -44.78 -21.52 16.69
N GLN A 266 -44.29 -22.61 17.32
CA GLN A 266 -43.06 -22.59 18.09
C GLN A 266 -41.82 -22.43 17.22
N LEU A 267 -41.82 -23.08 16.02
CA LEU A 267 -40.75 -22.88 15.04
C LEU A 267 -40.76 -21.45 14.48
N GLU A 268 -41.91 -20.88 14.15
CA GLU A 268 -42.03 -19.50 13.63
C GLU A 268 -41.51 -18.47 14.67
N LEU A 269 -41.86 -18.64 15.94
CA LEU A 269 -41.33 -17.82 17.06
C LEU A 269 -39.80 -17.96 17.19
N ALA A 270 -39.28 -19.18 17.08
CA ALA A 270 -37.84 -19.43 17.11
C ALA A 270 -37.11 -18.81 15.90
N ILE A 271 -37.70 -18.86 14.70
CA ILE A 271 -37.17 -18.21 13.51
C ILE A 271 -37.12 -16.69 13.66
N ALA A 272 -38.19 -16.07 14.20
CA ALA A 272 -38.22 -14.63 14.42
C ALA A 272 -37.15 -14.20 15.44
N ASP A 273 -36.99 -14.91 16.55
CA ASP A 273 -35.94 -14.65 17.55
C ASP A 273 -34.55 -14.90 17.00
N ALA A 274 -34.33 -16.01 16.28
CA ALA A 274 -33.07 -16.32 15.63
C ALA A 274 -32.63 -15.18 14.68
N ALA A 275 -33.54 -14.73 13.83
CA ALA A 275 -33.29 -13.66 12.89
C ALA A 275 -32.91 -12.35 13.59
N ALA A 276 -33.76 -11.87 14.49
CA ALA A 276 -33.60 -10.55 15.12
C ALA A 276 -32.40 -10.48 16.07
N ARG A 277 -32.18 -11.52 16.88
CA ARG A 277 -31.21 -11.50 17.98
C ARG A 277 -29.85 -12.09 17.62
N LEU A 278 -29.79 -13.07 16.74
CA LEU A 278 -28.58 -13.86 16.49
C LEU A 278 -28.07 -13.73 15.05
N LEU A 279 -28.87 -14.11 14.06
CA LEU A 279 -28.46 -14.25 12.66
C LEU A 279 -28.16 -12.88 12.03
N LEU A 280 -29.13 -11.96 11.98
CA LEU A 280 -28.95 -10.68 11.29
C LEU A 280 -27.82 -9.81 11.88
N PRO A 281 -27.68 -9.70 13.23
CA PRO A 281 -26.52 -9.03 13.82
C PRO A 281 -25.18 -9.71 13.50
N ALA A 282 -25.16 -11.04 13.34
CA ALA A 282 -23.94 -11.76 12.95
C ALA A 282 -23.62 -11.51 11.47
N ILE A 283 -24.61 -11.60 10.59
CA ILE A 283 -24.45 -11.30 9.14
C ILE A 283 -24.04 -9.85 8.93
N GLU A 284 -24.61 -8.89 9.67
CA GLU A 284 -24.18 -7.49 9.60
C GLU A 284 -22.69 -7.34 9.90
N ARG A 285 -22.19 -7.98 10.98
CA ARG A 285 -20.74 -7.96 11.30
C ARG A 285 -19.90 -8.59 10.18
N ASP A 286 -20.34 -9.74 9.65
CA ASP A 286 -19.64 -10.45 8.57
C ASP A 286 -19.55 -9.58 7.30
N VAL A 287 -20.66 -8.96 6.90
CA VAL A 287 -20.74 -8.06 5.72
C VAL A 287 -19.88 -6.80 5.94
N ARG A 288 -20.01 -6.17 7.12
CA ARG A 288 -19.19 -4.99 7.46
C ARG A 288 -17.72 -5.32 7.49
N GLY A 289 -17.34 -6.49 8.02
CA GLY A 289 -15.96 -6.98 8.00
C GLY A 289 -15.42 -7.11 6.57
N GLN A 290 -16.15 -7.77 5.67
CA GLN A 290 -15.73 -7.93 4.28
C GLN A 290 -15.62 -6.61 3.52
N LEU A 291 -16.57 -5.69 3.73
CA LEU A 291 -16.50 -4.35 3.15
C LEU A 291 -15.26 -3.59 3.63
N THR A 292 -14.96 -3.68 4.91
CA THR A 292 -13.78 -3.03 5.51
C THR A 292 -12.49 -3.63 4.98
N GLU A 293 -12.34 -4.95 4.98
CA GLU A 293 -11.16 -5.64 4.44
C GLU A 293 -10.90 -5.28 2.96
N GLY A 294 -11.96 -5.24 2.15
CA GLY A 294 -11.86 -4.85 0.74
C GLY A 294 -11.48 -3.38 0.57
N ALA A 295 -12.06 -2.49 1.37
CA ALA A 295 -11.77 -1.06 1.33
C ALA A 295 -10.34 -0.74 1.80
N GLU A 296 -9.88 -1.40 2.85
CA GLU A 296 -8.50 -1.28 3.35
C GLU A 296 -7.48 -1.80 2.34
N ALA A 297 -7.71 -2.97 1.75
CA ALA A 297 -6.82 -3.53 0.74
C ALA A 297 -6.67 -2.58 -0.46
N HIS A 298 -7.78 -2.01 -0.93
CA HIS A 298 -7.78 -1.03 -2.02
C HIS A 298 -7.02 0.25 -1.62
N ALA A 299 -7.30 0.82 -0.46
CA ALA A 299 -6.65 2.04 0.03
C ALA A 299 -5.14 1.85 0.23
N ILE A 300 -4.71 0.73 0.82
CA ILE A 300 -3.30 0.37 0.96
C ILE A 300 -2.62 0.27 -0.42
N GLY A 301 -3.29 -0.30 -1.42
CA GLY A 301 -2.79 -0.33 -2.80
C GLY A 301 -2.58 1.07 -3.39
N VAL A 302 -3.51 2.00 -3.16
CA VAL A 302 -3.37 3.41 -3.58
C VAL A 302 -2.21 4.08 -2.85
N PHE A 303 -2.07 3.87 -1.53
CA PHE A 303 -0.98 4.44 -0.74
C PHE A 303 0.39 3.91 -1.19
N ALA A 304 0.48 2.62 -1.49
CA ALA A 304 1.67 1.98 -2.04
C ALA A 304 2.06 2.59 -3.40
N ALA A 305 1.08 2.83 -4.28
CA ALA A 305 1.31 3.47 -5.57
C ALA A 305 1.79 4.93 -5.42
N ASN A 306 1.18 5.69 -4.50
CA ASN A 306 1.58 7.07 -4.21
C ASN A 306 3.00 7.14 -3.62
N LEU A 307 3.35 6.26 -2.68
CA LEU A 307 4.71 6.18 -2.13
C LEU A 307 5.72 5.82 -3.23
N ARG A 308 5.41 4.84 -4.10
CA ARG A 308 6.27 4.49 -5.24
C ARG A 308 6.53 5.69 -6.13
N GLY A 309 5.49 6.48 -6.44
CA GLY A 309 5.62 7.72 -7.21
C GLY A 309 6.56 8.73 -6.56
N LEU A 310 6.44 8.93 -5.25
CA LEU A 310 7.33 9.83 -4.50
C LEU A 310 8.80 9.36 -4.53
N LEU A 311 9.05 8.07 -4.31
CA LEU A 311 10.39 7.49 -4.25
C LEU A 311 11.07 7.40 -5.63
N THR A 312 10.29 7.33 -6.71
CA THR A 312 10.80 7.22 -8.07
C THR A 312 10.95 8.56 -8.78
N GLN A 313 10.74 9.68 -8.12
CA GLN A 313 11.00 11.00 -8.70
C GLN A 313 12.46 11.14 -9.15
N PRO A 314 12.71 11.76 -10.34
CA PRO A 314 14.07 11.97 -10.83
C PRO A 314 14.90 12.82 -9.86
N PRO A 315 16.14 12.41 -9.55
CA PRO A 315 17.05 13.21 -8.75
C PRO A 315 17.55 14.42 -9.52
N LEU A 316 17.73 15.54 -8.84
CA LEU A 316 18.39 16.75 -9.39
C LEU A 316 19.83 16.81 -8.87
N ALA A 317 20.63 15.82 -9.25
CA ALA A 317 22.01 15.70 -8.79
C ALA A 317 22.90 16.87 -9.27
N GLY A 318 23.98 17.14 -8.53
CA GLY A 318 24.98 18.14 -8.91
C GLY A 318 24.58 19.59 -8.64
N GLN A 319 23.44 19.85 -8.00
CA GLN A 319 22.95 21.19 -7.68
C GLN A 319 23.36 21.60 -6.25
N THR A 320 23.76 22.87 -6.07
CA THR A 320 23.78 23.52 -4.76
C THR A 320 22.37 24.01 -4.47
N VAL A 321 21.74 23.50 -3.42
CA VAL A 321 20.32 23.72 -3.14
C VAL A 321 20.13 24.52 -1.86
N LEU A 322 19.28 25.53 -1.93
CA LEU A 322 18.77 26.26 -0.77
C LEU A 322 17.41 25.66 -0.40
N GLY A 323 17.35 24.91 0.71
CA GLY A 323 16.12 24.35 1.26
C GLY A 323 15.40 25.35 2.19
N LEU A 324 14.11 25.52 1.96
CA LEU A 324 13.23 26.36 2.76
C LEU A 324 12.15 25.51 3.43
N ASP A 325 12.09 25.58 4.76
CA ASP A 325 10.99 25.04 5.56
C ASP A 325 10.12 26.23 6.01
N PRO A 326 8.94 26.45 5.37
CA PRO A 326 8.11 27.62 5.59
C PRO A 326 7.45 27.62 6.97
N GLY A 327 7.28 28.81 7.55
CA GLY A 327 6.57 28.95 8.83
C GLY A 327 6.23 30.41 9.15
N PHE A 328 5.05 30.61 9.73
CA PHE A 328 4.59 31.96 10.12
C PHE A 328 5.27 32.46 11.41
N ARG A 329 4.92 31.85 12.55
CA ARG A 329 5.34 32.35 13.89
C ARG A 329 6.82 32.13 14.18
N THR A 330 7.32 30.95 13.87
CA THR A 330 8.69 30.55 14.17
C THR A 330 9.69 30.98 13.10
N GLY A 331 9.22 31.65 12.04
CA GLY A 331 9.99 32.03 10.87
C GLY A 331 10.24 30.85 9.91
N CYS A 332 10.65 31.18 8.70
CA CYS A 332 11.08 30.21 7.70
C CYS A 332 12.52 29.77 8.00
N LYS A 333 12.75 28.45 8.05
CA LYS A 333 14.10 27.88 8.24
C LYS A 333 14.76 27.70 6.89
N VAL A 334 16.02 28.08 6.81
CA VAL A 334 16.80 28.06 5.58
C VAL A 334 18.03 27.21 5.81
N ALA A 335 18.36 26.33 4.87
CA ALA A 335 19.59 25.56 4.85
C ALA A 335 20.15 25.52 3.43
N VAL A 336 21.47 25.70 3.27
CA VAL A 336 22.16 25.53 2.01
C VAL A 336 22.93 24.22 2.04
N VAL A 337 22.68 23.35 1.06
CA VAL A 337 23.39 22.09 0.90
C VAL A 337 24.19 22.08 -0.41
N ASP A 338 25.40 21.55 -0.35
CA ASP A 338 26.26 21.38 -1.52
C ASP A 338 25.78 20.23 -2.44
N PRO A 339 26.37 20.01 -3.62
CA PRO A 339 25.97 18.92 -4.52
C PRO A 339 26.03 17.50 -3.94
N THR A 340 26.71 17.31 -2.80
CA THR A 340 26.79 16.02 -2.09
C THR A 340 25.77 15.88 -0.96
N GLY A 341 24.96 16.92 -0.71
CA GLY A 341 24.00 16.99 0.40
C GLY A 341 24.62 17.42 1.74
N LYS A 342 25.89 17.85 1.74
CA LYS A 342 26.57 18.40 2.94
C LYS A 342 26.01 19.79 3.25
N LEU A 343 25.70 20.04 4.51
CA LEU A 343 25.28 21.35 4.98
C LEU A 343 26.42 22.37 4.89
N LEU A 344 26.16 23.50 4.22
CA LEU A 344 27.11 24.62 4.09
C LEU A 344 26.78 25.78 5.02
N ASP A 345 25.48 26.16 5.10
CA ASP A 345 25.05 27.35 5.86
C ASP A 345 23.58 27.22 6.28
N THR A 346 23.18 28.01 7.30
CA THR A 346 21.79 28.05 7.76
C THR A 346 21.39 29.47 8.12
N ALA A 347 20.08 29.76 8.02
CA ALA A 347 19.48 31.00 8.49
C ALA A 347 18.03 30.79 8.96
N THR A 348 17.52 31.72 9.75
CA THR A 348 16.08 31.83 10.03
C THR A 348 15.62 33.20 9.59
N ILE A 349 14.63 33.25 8.73
CA ILE A 349 14.08 34.48 8.18
C ILE A 349 12.61 34.65 8.59
N TYR A 350 12.13 35.89 8.68
CA TYR A 350 10.80 36.23 9.16
C TYR A 350 10.02 37.08 8.14
N PRO A 351 9.78 36.60 6.92
CA PRO A 351 9.15 37.43 5.88
C PRO A 351 7.65 37.62 6.08
N HIS A 352 6.99 36.72 6.80
CA HIS A 352 5.54 36.64 6.93
C HIS A 352 5.04 37.26 8.24
N GLU A 353 3.71 37.29 8.41
CA GLU A 353 3.09 37.70 9.68
C GLU A 353 3.53 36.76 10.84
N PRO A 354 3.66 37.29 12.03
CA PRO A 354 3.41 38.66 12.45
C PRO A 354 4.57 39.63 12.21
N GLN A 355 5.80 39.17 11.91
CA GLN A 355 7.03 39.97 11.86
C GLN A 355 7.16 40.83 10.59
N ARG A 356 6.67 40.37 9.42
CA ARG A 356 6.64 41.05 8.11
C ARG A 356 7.99 41.65 7.66
N ARG A 357 9.14 40.97 7.89
CA ARG A 357 10.48 41.44 7.54
C ARG A 357 10.92 40.95 6.14
N ALA A 358 10.08 41.15 5.11
CA ALA A 358 10.32 40.64 3.78
C ALA A 358 11.63 41.13 3.13
N GLU A 359 11.95 42.44 3.25
CA GLU A 359 13.19 43.01 2.67
C GLU A 359 14.46 42.51 3.37
N GLU A 360 14.41 42.25 4.68
CA GLU A 360 15.52 41.68 5.42
C GLU A 360 15.72 40.22 4.97
N ALA A 361 14.62 39.46 4.83
CA ALA A 361 14.63 38.09 4.35
C ALA A 361 15.20 37.95 2.92
N LEU A 362 14.79 38.85 2.00
CA LEU A 362 15.31 38.86 0.64
C LEU A 362 16.82 39.14 0.61
N ARG A 363 17.32 40.09 1.40
CA ARG A 363 18.76 40.35 1.52
C ARG A 363 19.52 39.15 2.06
N ALA A 364 19.01 38.48 3.10
CA ALA A 364 19.63 37.31 3.66
C ALA A 364 19.70 36.17 2.65
N LEU A 365 18.60 35.89 1.91
CA LEU A 365 18.56 34.87 0.88
C LEU A 365 19.50 35.19 -0.29
N ALA A 366 19.54 36.44 -0.78
CA ALA A 366 20.43 36.87 -1.84
C ALA A 366 21.92 36.68 -1.44
N ALA A 367 22.26 37.03 -0.18
CA ALA A 367 23.60 36.82 0.34
C ALA A 367 24.01 35.31 0.37
N LEU A 368 23.11 34.40 0.77
CA LEU A 368 23.34 32.98 0.75
C LEU A 368 23.50 32.45 -0.69
N VAL A 369 22.63 32.88 -1.61
CA VAL A 369 22.70 32.52 -3.04
C VAL A 369 24.04 32.96 -3.65
N ALA A 370 24.47 34.18 -3.37
CA ALA A 370 25.74 34.71 -3.90
C ALA A 370 26.96 34.04 -3.29
N ARG A 371 26.95 33.78 -1.96
CA ARG A 371 28.07 33.17 -1.24
C ARG A 371 28.35 31.74 -1.67
N HIS A 372 27.28 30.93 -1.80
CA HIS A 372 27.41 29.51 -2.03
C HIS A 372 27.12 29.05 -3.48
N GLY A 373 26.82 29.99 -4.37
CA GLY A 373 26.53 29.67 -5.77
C GLY A 373 25.27 28.82 -5.93
N VAL A 374 24.23 29.10 -5.14
CA VAL A 374 22.96 28.35 -5.19
C VAL A 374 22.36 28.44 -6.59
N THR A 375 21.96 27.30 -7.12
CA THR A 375 21.33 27.17 -8.44
C THR A 375 19.86 26.80 -8.39
N LEU A 376 19.42 26.27 -7.24
CA LEU A 376 18.07 25.77 -7.03
C LEU A 376 17.55 26.11 -5.64
N VAL A 377 16.29 26.55 -5.53
CA VAL A 377 15.57 26.72 -4.28
C VAL A 377 14.51 25.63 -4.13
N ALA A 378 14.56 24.87 -3.05
CA ALA A 378 13.58 23.86 -2.69
C ALA A 378 12.69 24.38 -1.58
N ILE A 379 11.38 24.48 -1.81
CA ILE A 379 10.40 25.04 -0.87
C ILE A 379 9.50 23.91 -0.38
N GLY A 380 9.43 23.71 0.94
CA GLY A 380 8.48 22.80 1.56
C GLY A 380 7.03 23.20 1.28
N ASN A 381 6.14 22.24 1.06
CA ASN A 381 4.76 22.50 0.63
C ASN A 381 3.75 22.65 1.78
N GLY A 382 4.19 22.87 3.01
CA GLY A 382 3.33 23.00 4.17
C GLY A 382 2.80 24.41 4.42
N THR A 383 2.62 24.71 5.70
CA THR A 383 2.09 26.01 6.14
C THR A 383 3.00 27.16 5.69
N ALA A 384 2.42 28.27 5.20
CA ALA A 384 3.13 29.44 4.65
C ALA A 384 3.94 29.19 3.37
N SER A 385 3.78 28.02 2.71
CA SER A 385 4.55 27.67 1.52
C SER A 385 4.30 28.64 0.35
N ARG A 386 3.07 29.10 0.15
CA ARG A 386 2.71 29.99 -0.96
C ARG A 386 3.20 31.41 -0.77
N GLU A 387 3.14 31.91 0.46
CA GLU A 387 3.73 33.17 0.82
C GLU A 387 5.25 33.14 0.62
N THR A 388 5.90 32.03 0.98
CA THR A 388 7.33 31.79 0.77
C THR A 388 7.66 31.65 -0.72
N GLU A 389 6.81 31.00 -1.52
CA GLU A 389 6.93 30.91 -2.98
C GLU A 389 6.95 32.31 -3.62
N GLY A 390 6.05 33.22 -3.20
CA GLY A 390 6.04 34.61 -3.64
C GLY A 390 7.32 35.37 -3.30
N LEU A 391 7.87 35.14 -2.11
CA LEU A 391 9.16 35.72 -1.70
C LEU A 391 10.31 35.21 -2.58
N VAL A 392 10.34 33.92 -2.89
CA VAL A 392 11.38 33.32 -3.73
C VAL A 392 11.27 33.78 -5.18
N ALA A 393 10.08 33.92 -5.73
CA ALA A 393 9.88 34.49 -7.08
C ALA A 393 10.40 35.95 -7.17
N GLU A 394 10.18 36.75 -6.12
CA GLU A 394 10.76 38.09 -6.01
C GLU A 394 12.29 38.04 -5.93
N LEU A 395 12.86 37.13 -5.15
CA LEU A 395 14.32 36.89 -5.12
C LEU A 395 14.87 36.59 -6.51
N ILE A 396 14.24 35.64 -7.23
CA ILE A 396 14.67 35.23 -8.58
C ILE A 396 14.64 36.40 -9.56
N ARG A 397 13.62 37.23 -9.50
CA ARG A 397 13.48 38.42 -10.35
C ARG A 397 14.60 39.42 -10.07
N ARG A 398 14.91 39.70 -8.80
CA ARG A 398 15.99 40.63 -8.39
C ARG A 398 17.37 40.09 -8.79
N GLU A 399 17.65 38.83 -8.55
CA GLU A 399 18.92 38.16 -8.93
C GLU A 399 19.11 38.13 -10.46
N GLY A 400 18.05 37.80 -11.23
CA GLY A 400 18.11 37.84 -12.69
C GLY A 400 18.40 39.23 -13.26
N ALA A 401 17.91 40.30 -12.63
CA ALA A 401 18.18 41.65 -13.02
C ALA A 401 19.61 42.10 -12.61
N ALA A 402 20.10 41.66 -11.45
CA ALA A 402 21.41 42.06 -10.91
C ALA A 402 22.59 41.31 -11.54
N SER A 403 22.38 40.07 -12.00
CA SER A 403 23.47 39.18 -12.50
C SER A 403 23.07 38.38 -13.73
N PRO A 404 22.86 39.02 -14.90
CA PRO A 404 22.37 38.33 -16.10
C PRO A 404 23.32 37.23 -16.65
N ALA A 405 24.59 37.26 -16.26
CA ALA A 405 25.61 36.29 -16.70
C ALA A 405 25.61 34.99 -15.89
N ARG A 406 24.90 34.91 -14.76
CA ARG A 406 24.80 33.70 -13.97
C ARG A 406 23.69 32.77 -14.52
N PRO A 407 23.81 31.44 -14.35
CA PRO A 407 22.69 30.56 -14.60
C PRO A 407 21.46 31.03 -13.81
N PRO A 408 20.28 31.07 -14.44
CA PRO A 408 19.09 31.59 -13.79
C PRO A 408 18.70 30.71 -12.61
N LEU A 409 18.53 31.32 -11.42
CA LEU A 409 17.98 30.67 -10.24
C LEU A 409 16.57 30.14 -10.54
N ARG A 410 16.26 28.95 -10.05
CA ARG A 410 14.96 28.30 -10.23
C ARG A 410 14.48 27.78 -8.89
N TYR A 411 13.19 27.50 -8.78
CA TYR A 411 12.64 26.84 -7.59
C TYR A 411 11.72 25.69 -7.94
N LEU A 412 11.50 24.82 -6.96
CA LEU A 412 10.48 23.78 -6.99
C LEU A 412 9.86 23.60 -5.61
N MET A 413 8.61 23.15 -5.63
CA MET A 413 7.89 22.77 -4.40
C MET A 413 8.23 21.31 -4.06
N ILE A 414 8.63 21.07 -2.82
CA ILE A 414 9.00 19.73 -2.30
C ILE A 414 7.97 19.30 -1.26
N SER A 415 7.56 18.05 -1.31
CA SER A 415 6.75 17.45 -0.24
C SER A 415 7.53 17.45 1.06
N GLU A 416 7.04 18.12 2.09
CA GLU A 416 7.61 18.09 3.44
C GLU A 416 7.07 16.93 4.31
N ALA A 417 6.23 16.05 3.73
CA ALA A 417 5.67 14.91 4.44
C ALA A 417 6.75 14.12 5.19
N GLY A 418 6.56 13.91 6.49
CA GLY A 418 7.53 13.25 7.36
C GLY A 418 8.80 14.02 7.69
N ALA A 419 9.00 15.27 7.18
CA ALA A 419 10.21 16.05 7.50
C ALA A 419 10.34 16.36 8.99
N SER A 420 9.23 16.65 9.66
CA SER A 420 9.19 16.85 11.11
C SER A 420 9.54 15.60 11.90
N VAL A 421 9.12 14.41 11.42
CA VAL A 421 9.48 13.13 12.02
C VAL A 421 10.96 12.86 11.87
N TYR A 422 11.52 13.07 10.67
CA TYR A 422 12.96 12.97 10.43
C TYR A 422 13.73 13.92 11.36
N SER A 423 13.38 15.19 11.42
CA SER A 423 14.13 16.21 12.18
C SER A 423 14.27 15.86 13.67
N ALA A 424 13.25 15.20 14.26
CA ALA A 424 13.23 14.76 15.64
C ALA A 424 13.90 13.37 15.85
N SER A 425 14.22 12.64 14.79
CA SER A 425 14.72 11.26 14.86
C SER A 425 16.14 11.16 15.43
N PRO A 426 16.50 10.00 16.00
CA PRO A 426 17.89 9.73 16.40
C PRO A 426 18.86 9.81 15.22
N LEU A 427 18.43 9.40 14.02
CA LEU A 427 19.25 9.45 12.80
C LEU A 427 19.59 10.91 12.43
N ALA A 428 18.61 11.80 12.41
CA ALA A 428 18.85 13.22 12.10
C ALA A 428 19.74 13.89 13.16
N ARG A 429 19.64 13.46 14.43
CA ARG A 429 20.52 13.94 15.50
C ARG A 429 21.95 13.47 15.29
N ALA A 430 22.15 12.24 14.84
CA ALA A 430 23.48 11.71 14.55
C ALA A 430 24.11 12.36 13.30
N GLU A 431 23.29 12.61 12.25
CA GLU A 431 23.77 13.26 11.01
C GLU A 431 24.08 14.76 11.20
N LEU A 432 23.33 15.43 12.08
CA LEU A 432 23.37 16.90 12.27
C LEU A 432 23.38 17.24 13.77
N PRO A 433 24.42 16.84 14.52
CA PRO A 433 24.46 16.95 15.98
C PRO A 433 24.43 18.41 16.47
N GLU A 434 25.10 19.31 15.75
CA GLU A 434 25.22 20.72 16.11
C GLU A 434 24.01 21.56 15.67
N LEU A 435 23.04 20.95 14.93
CA LEU A 435 21.94 21.71 14.37
C LEU A 435 20.68 21.60 15.22
N ASP A 436 20.01 22.73 15.43
CA ASP A 436 18.69 22.76 16.06
C ASP A 436 17.68 21.91 15.29
N VAL A 437 16.77 21.27 16.01
CA VAL A 437 15.75 20.38 15.44
C VAL A 437 14.94 21.05 14.34
N SER A 438 14.63 22.34 14.49
CA SER A 438 13.83 23.11 13.53
C SER A 438 14.54 23.36 12.20
N LEU A 439 15.88 23.41 12.19
CA LEU A 439 16.67 23.62 10.98
C LEU A 439 16.92 22.33 10.20
N ARG A 440 16.86 21.17 10.86
CA ARG A 440 17.05 19.86 10.20
C ARG A 440 15.98 19.60 9.14
N GLY A 441 14.76 20.13 9.31
CA GLY A 441 13.69 20.09 8.32
C GLY A 441 14.11 20.75 7.00
N ALA A 442 14.68 21.94 7.06
CA ALA A 442 15.16 22.66 5.87
C ALA A 442 16.30 21.94 5.14
N VAL A 443 17.22 21.30 5.89
CA VAL A 443 18.26 20.44 5.29
C VAL A 443 17.64 19.27 4.54
N SER A 444 16.66 18.59 5.15
CA SER A 444 15.94 17.47 4.53
C SER A 444 15.22 17.92 3.25
N ILE A 445 14.54 19.05 3.26
CA ILE A 445 13.87 19.61 2.07
C ILE A 445 14.88 19.86 0.94
N GLY A 446 16.05 20.43 1.23
CA GLY A 446 17.10 20.63 0.25
C GLY A 446 17.63 19.33 -0.33
N ARG A 447 17.90 18.33 0.50
CA ARG A 447 18.37 17.00 0.10
C ARG A 447 17.33 16.21 -0.69
N ARG A 448 16.03 16.36 -0.38
CA ARG A 448 14.93 15.75 -1.18
C ARG A 448 14.89 16.24 -2.61
N ALA A 449 15.27 17.51 -2.85
CA ALA A 449 15.39 18.01 -4.22
C ALA A 449 16.54 17.36 -4.97
N GLN A 450 17.65 17.03 -4.28
CA GLN A 450 18.82 16.37 -4.87
C GLN A 450 18.55 14.89 -5.13
N ASP A 451 18.06 14.14 -4.14
CA ASP A 451 17.66 12.73 -4.27
C ASP A 451 16.51 12.39 -3.31
N PRO A 452 15.25 12.36 -3.82
CA PRO A 452 14.08 12.03 -3.02
C PRO A 452 14.17 10.65 -2.36
N LEU A 453 14.67 9.64 -3.06
CA LEU A 453 14.79 8.27 -2.54
C LEU A 453 15.74 8.23 -1.34
N ALA A 454 16.96 8.75 -1.50
CA ALA A 454 17.98 8.70 -0.46
C ALA A 454 17.56 9.41 0.84
N GLU A 455 16.70 10.41 0.74
CA GLU A 455 16.24 11.16 1.91
C GLU A 455 14.95 10.58 2.51
N LEU A 456 13.96 10.20 1.69
CA LEU A 456 12.67 9.70 2.17
C LEU A 456 12.77 8.34 2.88
N ILE A 457 13.72 7.50 2.50
CA ILE A 457 13.95 6.21 3.17
C ILE A 457 14.44 6.33 4.62
N LYS A 458 14.92 7.51 5.03
CA LYS A 458 15.30 7.80 6.42
C LYS A 458 14.10 7.96 7.36
N ILE A 459 12.91 7.99 6.78
CA ILE A 459 11.63 8.21 7.47
C ILE A 459 10.85 6.90 7.41
N ASP A 460 10.21 6.55 8.52
CA ASP A 460 9.23 5.45 8.50
C ASP A 460 8.17 5.73 7.41
N PRO A 461 7.99 4.83 6.45
CA PRO A 461 7.04 5.01 5.36
C PRO A 461 5.61 5.36 5.82
N GLN A 462 5.20 4.89 7.00
CA GLN A 462 3.91 5.25 7.61
C GLN A 462 3.83 6.73 8.01
N SER A 463 4.96 7.37 8.24
CA SER A 463 5.02 8.81 8.57
C SER A 463 5.01 9.70 7.33
N ILE A 464 5.11 9.12 6.13
CA ILE A 464 4.96 9.82 4.86
C ILE A 464 3.47 9.86 4.53
N GLY A 465 2.87 11.05 4.49
CA GLY A 465 1.44 11.22 4.16
C GLY A 465 1.19 10.89 2.68
N VAL A 466 0.65 9.71 2.41
CA VAL A 466 0.36 9.20 1.05
C VAL A 466 -1.13 8.98 0.79
N GLY A 467 -2.00 9.29 1.76
CA GLY A 467 -3.44 9.20 1.56
C GLY A 467 -4.29 9.61 2.75
N MET A 468 -5.56 9.96 2.46
CA MET A 468 -6.50 10.54 3.43
C MET A 468 -6.89 9.58 4.57
N TYR A 469 -6.97 8.28 4.29
CA TYR A 469 -7.42 7.24 5.23
C TYR A 469 -6.26 6.38 5.74
N GLN A 470 -5.02 6.84 5.65
CA GLN A 470 -3.84 6.06 6.00
C GLN A 470 -3.83 5.55 7.45
N HIS A 471 -4.45 6.29 8.38
CA HIS A 471 -4.54 5.91 9.79
C HIS A 471 -5.79 5.08 10.14
N ASP A 472 -6.71 4.85 9.17
CA ASP A 472 -7.96 4.11 9.37
C ASP A 472 -7.94 2.69 8.82
N VAL A 473 -6.81 2.26 8.26
CA VAL A 473 -6.61 0.91 7.71
C VAL A 473 -5.80 0.05 8.67
N ASP A 474 -5.77 -1.27 8.43
CA ASP A 474 -4.93 -2.21 9.18
C ASP A 474 -3.45 -1.79 9.11
N GLN A 475 -2.88 -1.35 10.22
CA GLN A 475 -1.52 -0.80 10.30
C GLN A 475 -0.42 -1.83 10.00
N PRO A 476 -0.49 -3.08 10.48
CA PRO A 476 0.43 -4.15 10.08
C PRO A 476 0.47 -4.39 8.57
N ARG A 477 -0.69 -4.45 7.91
CA ARG A 477 -0.77 -4.62 6.45
C ARG A 477 -0.23 -3.40 5.71
N LEU A 478 -0.53 -2.20 6.19
CA LEU A 478 0.03 -0.96 5.65
C LEU A 478 1.55 -0.96 5.74
N THR A 479 2.12 -1.28 6.90
CA THR A 479 3.57 -1.36 7.12
C THR A 479 4.23 -2.31 6.13
N ALA A 480 3.68 -3.52 6.00
CA ALA A 480 4.21 -4.52 5.07
C ALA A 480 4.16 -4.04 3.61
N ALA A 481 3.05 -3.44 3.19
CA ALA A 481 2.88 -2.94 1.82
C ALA A 481 3.84 -1.79 1.51
N LEU A 482 3.94 -0.78 2.39
CA LEU A 482 4.83 0.37 2.20
C LEU A 482 6.30 -0.04 2.28
N GLY A 483 6.68 -0.92 3.21
CA GLY A 483 8.02 -1.51 3.30
C GLY A 483 8.41 -2.24 2.02
N GLY A 484 7.49 -3.03 1.46
CA GLY A 484 7.70 -3.71 0.18
C GLY A 484 7.89 -2.74 -1.00
N VAL A 485 7.24 -1.58 -0.99
CA VAL A 485 7.48 -0.53 -2.00
C VAL A 485 8.90 0.04 -1.88
N VAL A 486 9.34 0.35 -0.67
CA VAL A 486 10.70 0.88 -0.43
C VAL A 486 11.74 -0.14 -0.91
N GLU A 487 11.61 -1.41 -0.50
CA GLU A 487 12.50 -2.49 -0.93
C GLU A 487 12.54 -2.61 -2.46
N SER A 488 11.37 -2.63 -3.10
CA SER A 488 11.23 -2.71 -4.56
C SER A 488 11.97 -1.58 -5.27
N VAL A 489 11.74 -0.33 -4.84
CA VAL A 489 12.34 0.85 -5.48
C VAL A 489 13.85 0.89 -5.27
N VAL A 490 14.34 0.64 -4.05
CA VAL A 490 15.78 0.62 -3.72
C VAL A 490 16.51 -0.41 -4.56
N ASN A 491 15.99 -1.64 -4.66
CA ASN A 491 16.63 -2.70 -5.43
C ASN A 491 16.54 -2.44 -6.96
N ARG A 492 15.48 -1.82 -7.44
CA ARG A 492 15.35 -1.43 -8.84
C ARG A 492 16.35 -0.33 -9.25
N VAL A 493 16.53 0.68 -8.41
CA VAL A 493 17.50 1.77 -8.62
C VAL A 493 18.92 1.26 -8.45
N GLY A 494 19.15 0.39 -7.48
CA GLY A 494 20.47 -0.10 -7.06
C GLY A 494 21.20 0.92 -6.18
N VAL A 495 22.12 0.43 -5.38
CA VAL A 495 22.75 1.20 -4.30
C VAL A 495 24.26 1.19 -4.45
N ASP A 496 24.90 2.36 -4.48
CA ASP A 496 26.35 2.47 -4.42
C ASP A 496 26.81 2.23 -2.98
N VAL A 497 27.54 1.13 -2.74
CA VAL A 497 27.98 0.71 -1.41
C VAL A 497 28.97 1.68 -0.79
N ASN A 498 29.69 2.43 -1.61
CA ASN A 498 30.72 3.37 -1.15
C ASN A 498 30.14 4.71 -0.67
N THR A 499 28.90 5.05 -1.06
CA THR A 499 28.25 6.32 -0.68
C THR A 499 26.96 6.13 0.14
N ALA A 500 26.39 4.92 0.13
CA ALA A 500 25.13 4.64 0.79
C ALA A 500 25.19 4.77 2.31
N SER A 501 24.11 5.29 2.89
CA SER A 501 23.87 5.28 4.34
C SER A 501 23.44 3.89 4.82
N PRO A 502 23.60 3.57 6.13
CA PRO A 502 23.05 2.33 6.69
C PRO A 502 21.55 2.19 6.45
N ALA A 503 20.78 3.30 6.53
CA ALA A 503 19.35 3.30 6.28
C ALA A 503 19.01 2.83 4.85
N LEU A 504 19.75 3.30 3.84
CA LEU A 504 19.56 2.87 2.46
C LEU A 504 19.96 1.40 2.26
N LEU A 505 21.08 0.98 2.80
CA LEU A 505 21.57 -0.40 2.69
C LEU A 505 20.61 -1.43 3.30
N THR A 506 19.90 -1.06 4.37
CA THR A 506 18.91 -1.95 5.04
C THR A 506 17.80 -2.42 4.11
N HIS A 507 17.50 -1.68 3.06
CA HIS A 507 16.47 -2.02 2.07
C HIS A 507 17.02 -2.81 0.87
N VAL A 508 18.30 -3.08 0.83
CA VAL A 508 18.89 -3.96 -0.19
C VAL A 508 18.57 -5.42 0.15
N ALA A 509 18.13 -6.17 -0.84
CA ALA A 509 17.81 -7.59 -0.70
C ALA A 509 18.93 -8.36 0.01
N GLY A 510 18.60 -9.11 1.05
CA GLY A 510 19.55 -9.88 1.84
C GLY A 510 20.38 -9.08 2.87
N ILE A 511 20.17 -7.76 3.02
CA ILE A 511 20.88 -6.92 3.98
C ILE A 511 19.90 -6.44 5.06
N GLY A 512 20.11 -6.91 6.29
CA GLY A 512 19.37 -6.41 7.45
C GLY A 512 20.11 -5.23 8.14
N PRO A 513 19.45 -4.56 9.12
CA PRO A 513 20.00 -3.34 9.77
C PRO A 513 21.39 -3.51 10.33
N LYS A 514 21.64 -4.59 11.08
CA LYS A 514 22.97 -4.88 11.68
C LYS A 514 24.07 -5.09 10.63
N LEU A 515 23.71 -5.69 9.49
CA LEU A 515 24.65 -5.92 8.40
C LEU A 515 24.94 -4.62 7.65
N ALA A 516 23.93 -3.77 7.44
CA ALA A 516 24.10 -2.44 6.87
C ALA A 516 25.07 -1.57 7.67
N GLU A 517 24.92 -1.54 9.00
CA GLU A 517 25.85 -0.84 9.90
C GLU A 517 27.28 -1.38 9.78
N ARG A 518 27.45 -2.71 9.72
CA ARG A 518 28.77 -3.35 9.57
C ARG A 518 29.44 -3.06 8.22
N ILE A 519 28.65 -2.98 7.14
CA ILE A 519 29.18 -2.61 5.82
C ILE A 519 29.74 -1.19 5.87
N VAL A 520 29.00 -0.25 6.48
CA VAL A 520 29.47 1.13 6.60
C VAL A 520 30.66 1.23 7.52
N ALA A 521 30.65 0.59 8.69
CA ALA A 521 31.80 0.56 9.62
C ALA A 521 33.05 0.00 8.94
N TYR A 522 32.93 -1.10 8.18
CA TYR A 522 34.04 -1.68 7.43
C TYR A 522 34.61 -0.68 6.41
N ARG A 523 33.76 0.02 5.67
CA ARG A 523 34.15 1.06 4.71
C ARG A 523 34.89 2.21 5.39
N ASP A 524 34.37 2.66 6.52
CA ASP A 524 34.96 3.79 7.28
C ASP A 524 36.36 3.44 7.87
N GLU A 525 36.56 2.16 8.23
CA GLU A 525 37.86 1.66 8.78
C GLU A 525 38.85 1.32 7.69
N HIS A 526 38.43 0.70 6.58
CA HIS A 526 39.32 0.13 5.57
C HIS A 526 39.35 0.91 4.24
N GLY A 527 38.56 1.98 4.14
CA GLY A 527 38.39 2.75 2.92
C GLY A 527 37.31 2.16 1.98
N PRO A 528 37.08 2.79 0.82
CA PRO A 528 36.07 2.36 -0.15
C PRO A 528 36.30 0.94 -0.64
N PHE A 529 35.22 0.20 -0.86
CA PHE A 529 35.29 -1.13 -1.48
C PHE A 529 35.79 -1.01 -2.92
N PRO A 530 36.90 -1.68 -3.29
CA PRO A 530 37.40 -1.62 -4.66
C PRO A 530 36.58 -2.48 -5.64
N ASN A 531 35.88 -3.49 -5.15
CA ASN A 531 35.02 -4.37 -5.92
C ASN A 531 33.99 -5.09 -5.03
N ARG A 532 32.96 -5.70 -5.65
CA ARG A 532 31.92 -6.47 -4.94
C ARG A 532 32.48 -7.67 -4.16
N ALA A 533 33.54 -8.31 -4.67
CA ALA A 533 34.12 -9.48 -3.99
C ALA A 533 34.64 -9.13 -2.61
N THR A 534 35.14 -7.92 -2.40
CA THR A 534 35.67 -7.42 -1.12
C THR A 534 34.58 -7.35 -0.04
N LEU A 535 33.29 -7.21 -0.42
CA LEU A 535 32.17 -7.23 0.52
C LEU A 535 32.12 -8.52 1.36
N ARG A 536 32.62 -9.65 0.83
CA ARG A 536 32.66 -10.92 1.56
C ARG A 536 33.56 -10.88 2.80
N LYS A 537 34.39 -9.85 2.95
CA LYS A 537 35.22 -9.64 4.14
C LYS A 537 34.42 -9.01 5.30
N VAL A 538 33.24 -8.46 5.02
CA VAL A 538 32.38 -7.88 6.06
C VAL A 538 31.80 -8.99 6.93
N GLN A 539 32.02 -8.89 8.24
CA GLN A 539 31.53 -9.87 9.20
C GLN A 539 30.02 -9.98 9.17
N GLY A 540 29.48 -11.18 8.95
CA GLY A 540 28.05 -11.46 8.88
C GLY A 540 27.45 -11.42 7.47
N LEU A 541 28.22 -11.04 6.45
CA LEU A 541 27.81 -11.18 5.05
C LEU A 541 28.16 -12.59 4.56
N GLY A 542 27.29 -13.55 4.87
CA GLY A 542 27.46 -14.95 4.43
C GLY A 542 27.17 -15.13 2.93
N PRO A 543 27.47 -16.34 2.38
CA PRO A 543 27.31 -16.62 0.95
C PRO A 543 25.89 -16.33 0.43
N LYS A 544 24.84 -16.71 1.16
CA LYS A 544 23.44 -16.48 0.75
C LYS A 544 23.08 -14.99 0.73
N ALA A 545 23.47 -14.25 1.77
CA ALA A 545 23.24 -12.80 1.83
C ALA A 545 24.00 -12.06 0.71
N PHE A 546 25.24 -12.46 0.43
CA PHE A 546 26.02 -11.92 -0.69
C PHE A 546 25.34 -12.21 -2.03
N GLU A 547 24.89 -13.44 -2.27
CA GLU A 547 24.14 -13.81 -3.47
C GLU A 547 22.92 -12.93 -3.65
N GLN A 548 22.11 -12.73 -2.60
CA GLN A 548 20.89 -11.92 -2.68
C GLN A 548 21.19 -10.44 -2.93
N ALA A 549 22.27 -9.90 -2.38
CA ALA A 549 22.57 -8.46 -2.39
C ALA A 549 23.46 -8.02 -3.57
N ALA A 550 24.37 -8.88 -4.04
CA ALA A 550 25.48 -8.47 -4.92
C ALA A 550 25.04 -7.78 -6.22
N GLY A 551 23.94 -8.22 -6.82
CA GLY A 551 23.43 -7.61 -8.04
C GLY A 551 22.80 -6.22 -7.85
N PHE A 552 22.40 -5.89 -6.63
CA PHE A 552 21.77 -4.60 -6.29
C PHE A 552 22.78 -3.59 -5.73
N LEU A 553 23.90 -4.06 -5.18
CA LEU A 553 25.00 -3.22 -4.74
C LEU A 553 25.90 -2.86 -5.92
N ARG A 554 26.27 -1.60 -6.03
CA ARG A 554 27.17 -1.08 -7.06
C ARG A 554 28.48 -0.62 -6.44
N VAL A 555 29.58 -0.76 -7.20
CA VAL A 555 30.87 -0.17 -6.88
C VAL A 555 31.28 0.69 -8.06
N ARG A 556 31.08 2.00 -7.94
CA ARG A 556 31.43 2.96 -8.98
C ARG A 556 32.91 3.33 -8.84
N GLY A 557 33.62 3.40 -9.98
CA GLY A 557 35.04 3.76 -9.99
C GLY A 557 35.96 2.70 -9.36
N GLY A 558 35.49 1.47 -9.12
CA GLY A 558 36.27 0.35 -8.64
C GLY A 558 37.14 -0.31 -9.73
N ASP A 559 37.91 -1.33 -9.32
CA ASP A 559 38.85 -2.07 -10.19
C ASP A 559 38.13 -3.07 -11.13
N THR A 560 36.87 -3.38 -10.88
CA THR A 560 36.05 -4.29 -11.70
C THR A 560 34.93 -3.53 -12.37
N PRO A 561 35.03 -3.17 -13.68
CA PRO A 561 34.06 -2.33 -14.36
C PRO A 561 32.61 -2.85 -14.37
N LEU A 562 32.41 -4.19 -14.35
CA LEU A 562 31.08 -4.79 -14.28
C LEU A 562 30.38 -4.56 -12.94
N ASP A 563 31.12 -4.25 -11.88
CA ASP A 563 30.57 -3.98 -10.55
C ASP A 563 29.79 -2.65 -10.48
N ALA A 564 30.00 -1.76 -11.44
CA ALA A 564 29.19 -0.54 -11.58
C ALA A 564 27.80 -0.81 -12.19
N SER A 565 27.57 -1.99 -12.78
CA SER A 565 26.32 -2.35 -13.47
C SER A 565 25.35 -3.13 -12.55
N ALA A 566 24.11 -3.42 -13.03
CA ALA A 566 23.19 -4.32 -12.36
C ALA A 566 23.39 -5.81 -12.76
N ILE A 567 24.46 -6.14 -13.48
CA ILE A 567 24.77 -7.53 -13.82
C ILE A 567 25.18 -8.26 -12.55
N HIS A 568 24.51 -9.40 -12.30
CA HIS A 568 24.86 -10.23 -11.14
C HIS A 568 26.23 -10.90 -11.33
N PRO A 569 27.08 -11.08 -10.28
CA PRO A 569 28.38 -11.72 -10.40
C PRO A 569 28.36 -13.12 -11.03
N GLU A 570 27.28 -13.88 -10.84
CA GLU A 570 27.07 -15.18 -11.50
C GLU A 570 27.10 -15.09 -13.03
N SER A 571 26.64 -13.96 -13.59
CA SER A 571 26.53 -13.71 -15.02
C SER A 571 27.75 -13.01 -15.63
N TYR A 572 28.83 -12.77 -14.86
CA TYR A 572 30.02 -12.07 -15.38
C TYR A 572 30.73 -12.84 -16.50
N LYS A 573 30.70 -14.16 -16.44
CA LYS A 573 31.25 -15.01 -17.52
C LYS A 573 30.50 -14.77 -18.83
N VAL A 574 29.18 -14.70 -18.79
CA VAL A 574 28.32 -14.43 -19.95
C VAL A 574 28.55 -13.01 -20.46
N ALA A 575 28.54 -12.01 -19.59
CA ALA A 575 28.78 -10.61 -19.94
C ALA A 575 30.16 -10.41 -20.60
N THR A 576 31.20 -11.04 -20.06
CA THR A 576 32.56 -10.99 -20.64
C THR A 576 32.63 -11.68 -22.00
N ALA A 577 31.97 -12.82 -22.17
CA ALA A 577 31.90 -13.52 -23.44
C ALA A 577 31.15 -12.70 -24.54
N VAL A 578 30.10 -11.98 -24.17
CA VAL A 578 29.38 -11.06 -25.05
C VAL A 578 30.31 -9.93 -25.52
N LEU A 579 31.03 -9.29 -24.58
CA LEU A 579 31.98 -8.23 -24.91
C LEU A 579 33.09 -8.74 -25.84
N GLN A 580 33.66 -9.90 -25.56
CA GLN A 580 34.69 -10.51 -26.40
C GLN A 580 34.21 -10.80 -27.85
N ARG A 581 32.98 -11.32 -27.99
CA ARG A 581 32.37 -11.53 -29.33
C ARG A 581 32.10 -10.23 -30.10
N ALA A 582 31.85 -9.16 -29.38
CA ALA A 582 31.72 -7.82 -29.95
C ALA A 582 33.08 -7.13 -30.17
N GLY A 583 34.21 -7.78 -29.87
CA GLY A 583 35.55 -7.18 -29.99
C GLY A 583 35.85 -6.13 -28.92
N LEU A 584 35.13 -6.16 -27.81
CA LEU A 584 35.20 -5.18 -26.73
C LEU A 584 35.90 -5.75 -25.47
N ARG A 585 36.38 -4.85 -24.61
CA ARG A 585 36.90 -5.16 -23.27
C ARG A 585 35.93 -4.63 -22.20
N PRO A 586 35.94 -5.18 -20.98
CA PRO A 586 35.13 -4.65 -19.88
C PRO A 586 35.42 -3.17 -19.54
N ALA A 587 36.61 -2.67 -19.85
CA ALA A 587 37.00 -1.28 -19.65
C ALA A 587 36.63 -0.33 -20.81
N THR A 588 36.12 -0.85 -21.95
CA THR A 588 35.70 -0.01 -23.08
C THR A 588 34.58 0.94 -22.66
N ALA A 589 34.63 2.19 -23.09
CA ALA A 589 33.64 3.20 -22.73
C ALA A 589 32.21 2.84 -23.21
N PRO A 590 31.16 3.13 -22.44
CA PRO A 590 29.77 2.76 -22.78
C PRO A 590 29.30 3.23 -24.18
N PRO A 591 29.62 4.45 -24.66
CA PRO A 591 29.21 4.88 -26.00
C PRO A 591 29.77 4.00 -27.14
N GLU A 592 31.02 3.53 -26.98
CA GLU A 592 31.65 2.64 -28.00
C GLU A 592 31.04 1.23 -27.97
N ARG A 593 30.52 0.80 -26.81
CA ARG A 593 29.88 -0.52 -26.67
C ARG A 593 28.58 -0.62 -27.45
N ALA A 594 27.75 0.43 -27.48
CA ALA A 594 26.44 0.41 -28.11
C ALA A 594 26.53 -0.02 -29.59
N GLY A 595 27.32 0.67 -30.42
CA GLY A 595 27.46 0.34 -31.84
C GLY A 595 28.05 -1.05 -32.09
N ALA A 596 29.02 -1.50 -31.31
CA ALA A 596 29.63 -2.82 -31.47
C ALA A 596 28.67 -3.95 -31.07
N LEU A 597 27.86 -3.74 -30.01
CA LEU A 597 26.82 -4.69 -29.58
C LEU A 597 25.67 -4.76 -30.59
N ASP A 598 25.23 -3.62 -31.15
CA ASP A 598 24.24 -3.59 -32.24
C ASP A 598 24.75 -4.35 -33.49
N ALA A 599 26.02 -4.17 -33.85
CA ALA A 599 26.64 -4.90 -34.96
C ALA A 599 26.78 -6.41 -34.69
N LEU A 600 26.99 -6.81 -33.43
CA LEU A 600 26.95 -8.21 -33.04
C LEU A 600 25.54 -8.79 -33.18
N LEU A 601 24.52 -8.08 -32.67
CA LEU A 601 23.12 -8.52 -32.69
C LEU A 601 22.53 -8.56 -34.11
N ALA A 602 23.02 -7.71 -35.03
CA ALA A 602 22.66 -7.76 -36.44
C ALA A 602 23.16 -9.05 -37.14
N ARG A 603 24.30 -9.59 -36.67
CA ARG A 603 24.86 -10.86 -37.16
C ARG A 603 24.34 -12.09 -36.44
N GLN A 604 24.07 -11.97 -35.16
CA GLN A 604 23.62 -13.07 -34.30
C GLN A 604 22.47 -12.59 -33.42
N PRO A 605 21.19 -12.95 -33.72
CA PRO A 605 20.05 -12.58 -32.92
C PRO A 605 20.17 -13.05 -31.49
N VAL A 606 19.52 -12.31 -30.55
CA VAL A 606 19.62 -12.56 -29.10
C VAL A 606 19.32 -14.01 -28.73
N ALA A 607 18.31 -14.64 -29.33
CA ALA A 607 17.96 -16.03 -29.04
C ALA A 607 19.09 -17.03 -29.40
N ALA A 608 19.75 -16.82 -30.58
CA ALA A 608 20.89 -17.65 -30.99
C ALA A 608 22.11 -17.42 -30.08
N LEU A 609 22.39 -16.15 -29.76
CA LEU A 609 23.49 -15.79 -28.87
C LEU A 609 23.29 -16.34 -27.45
N ALA A 610 22.04 -16.33 -26.93
CA ALA A 610 21.69 -16.89 -25.64
C ALA A 610 21.92 -18.41 -25.58
N GLY A 611 21.49 -19.13 -26.62
CA GLY A 611 21.74 -20.57 -26.76
C GLY A 611 23.23 -20.92 -26.77
N ASP A 612 24.03 -20.18 -27.53
CA ASP A 612 25.48 -20.38 -27.60
C ASP A 612 26.23 -20.07 -26.29
N LEU A 613 25.70 -19.17 -25.49
CA LEU A 613 26.26 -18.79 -24.18
C LEU A 613 25.70 -19.60 -23.02
N GLY A 614 24.74 -20.52 -23.27
CA GLY A 614 24.12 -21.33 -22.26
C GLY A 614 23.33 -20.53 -21.21
N THR A 615 22.73 -19.41 -21.63
CA THR A 615 21.95 -18.55 -20.76
C THR A 615 20.54 -18.33 -21.33
N GLY A 616 19.58 -17.90 -20.50
CA GLY A 616 18.26 -17.56 -20.97
C GLY A 616 18.24 -16.24 -21.75
N GLU A 617 17.34 -16.11 -22.71
CA GLU A 617 17.15 -14.87 -23.47
C GLU A 617 16.80 -13.66 -22.58
N PRO A 618 15.93 -13.76 -21.56
CA PRO A 618 15.65 -12.65 -20.65
C PRO A 618 16.90 -12.14 -19.91
N THR A 619 17.73 -13.04 -19.39
CA THR A 619 18.99 -12.68 -18.72
C THR A 619 19.97 -12.04 -19.69
N LEU A 620 20.09 -12.55 -20.91
CA LEU A 620 20.97 -11.96 -21.92
C LEU A 620 20.52 -10.56 -22.32
N ARG A 621 19.23 -10.31 -22.48
CA ARG A 621 18.69 -8.96 -22.75
C ARG A 621 19.03 -7.97 -21.66
N ASP A 622 18.86 -8.39 -20.39
CA ASP A 622 19.24 -7.56 -19.23
C ASP A 622 20.75 -7.28 -19.21
N ILE A 623 21.58 -8.26 -19.53
CA ILE A 623 23.04 -8.08 -19.62
C ILE A 623 23.40 -7.07 -20.72
N LEU A 624 22.83 -7.20 -21.93
CA LEU A 624 23.07 -6.31 -23.07
C LEU A 624 22.71 -4.85 -22.72
N GLU A 625 21.53 -4.65 -22.10
CA GLU A 625 21.10 -3.32 -21.64
C GLU A 625 22.11 -2.72 -20.65
N GLN A 626 22.54 -3.51 -19.67
CA GLN A 626 23.49 -3.06 -18.65
C GLN A 626 24.92 -2.87 -19.18
N LEU A 627 25.30 -3.52 -20.26
CA LEU A 627 26.58 -3.28 -20.92
C LEU A 627 26.59 -1.96 -21.70
N VAL A 628 25.46 -1.57 -22.30
CA VAL A 628 25.31 -0.28 -23.00
C VAL A 628 25.23 0.88 -21.98
N ARG A 629 24.51 0.69 -20.88
CA ARG A 629 24.27 1.74 -19.88
C ARG A 629 24.55 1.23 -18.45
N PRO A 630 25.83 1.01 -18.10
CA PRO A 630 26.17 0.45 -16.80
C PRO A 630 25.79 1.40 -15.67
N GLY A 631 25.06 0.86 -14.68
CA GLY A 631 24.70 1.60 -13.49
C GLY A 631 23.72 2.75 -13.68
N ARG A 632 22.99 2.76 -14.80
CA ARG A 632 21.96 3.77 -15.08
C ARG A 632 20.89 3.73 -13.98
N ASP A 633 20.53 4.90 -13.51
CA ASP A 633 19.38 5.08 -12.65
C ASP A 633 18.09 5.11 -13.50
N PRO A 634 17.15 4.19 -13.34
CA PRO A 634 15.92 4.17 -14.13
C PRO A 634 15.03 5.41 -13.93
N ARG A 635 15.28 6.20 -12.88
CA ARG A 635 14.58 7.46 -12.62
C ARG A 635 15.00 8.58 -13.59
N GLU A 636 16.19 8.48 -14.18
CA GLU A 636 16.68 9.46 -15.15
C GLU A 636 15.90 9.44 -16.49
N ASP A 637 15.13 8.36 -16.75
CA ASP A 637 14.26 8.25 -17.93
C ASP A 637 12.93 8.98 -17.77
N LEU A 638 12.59 9.37 -16.55
CA LEU A 638 11.35 10.09 -16.26
C LEU A 638 11.50 11.57 -16.59
N PRO A 639 10.42 12.26 -16.96
CA PRO A 639 10.45 13.70 -17.17
C PRO A 639 11.00 14.41 -15.91
N PRO A 640 11.90 15.39 -16.06
CA PRO A 640 12.40 16.14 -14.91
C PRO A 640 11.26 16.88 -14.20
N PRO A 641 11.39 17.14 -12.89
CA PRO A 641 10.39 17.89 -12.15
C PRO A 641 10.27 19.32 -12.73
N LEU A 642 9.05 19.88 -12.59
CA LEU A 642 8.74 21.21 -13.11
C LEU A 642 9.48 22.30 -12.29
N LEU A 643 10.51 22.89 -12.89
CA LEU A 643 11.26 24.00 -12.31
C LEU A 643 10.59 25.33 -12.71
N ARG A 644 10.22 26.12 -11.72
CA ARG A 644 9.47 27.37 -11.90
C ARG A 644 10.35 28.61 -11.68
N ARG A 645 9.89 29.74 -12.21
CA ARG A 645 10.48 31.07 -12.00
C ARG A 645 9.45 32.07 -11.50
N ASP A 646 8.19 31.89 -11.86
CA ASP A 646 7.08 32.80 -11.57
C ASP A 646 5.96 32.09 -10.80
N VAL A 647 5.14 32.85 -10.09
CA VAL A 647 3.97 32.38 -9.34
C VAL A 647 2.70 32.77 -10.09
N LEU A 648 1.79 31.83 -10.27
CA LEU A 648 0.45 32.07 -10.78
C LEU A 648 -0.50 32.42 -9.64
N SER A 649 -1.40 33.38 -9.87
CA SER A 649 -2.49 33.72 -8.93
C SER A 649 -3.78 33.00 -9.35
N MET A 650 -4.75 32.90 -8.42
CA MET A 650 -6.08 32.36 -8.76
C MET A 650 -6.81 33.22 -9.81
N ASP A 651 -6.51 34.51 -9.86
CA ASP A 651 -7.12 35.47 -10.79
C ASP A 651 -6.58 35.30 -12.21
N ASP A 652 -5.40 34.69 -12.38
CA ASP A 652 -4.82 34.39 -13.68
C ASP A 652 -5.47 33.18 -14.35
N LEU A 653 -6.22 32.37 -13.57
CA LEU A 653 -6.82 31.14 -14.03
C LEU A 653 -8.12 31.42 -14.81
N LYS A 654 -8.12 31.09 -16.08
CA LYS A 654 -9.31 31.19 -16.96
C LYS A 654 -9.68 29.81 -17.51
N PRO A 655 -10.97 29.49 -17.61
CA PRO A 655 -11.40 28.28 -18.31
C PRO A 655 -10.75 28.18 -19.70
N GLY A 656 -10.27 27.00 -20.06
CA GLY A 656 -9.54 26.74 -21.30
C GLY A 656 -8.03 27.00 -21.24
N LEU A 657 -7.51 27.66 -20.19
CA LEU A 657 -6.06 27.86 -20.03
C LEU A 657 -5.36 26.51 -19.84
N ARG A 658 -4.35 26.23 -20.64
CA ARG A 658 -3.51 25.02 -20.53
C ARG A 658 -2.27 25.32 -19.68
N LEU A 659 -1.98 24.44 -18.75
CA LEU A 659 -0.88 24.55 -17.80
C LEU A 659 -0.21 23.21 -17.60
N ALA A 660 1.10 23.21 -17.42
CA ALA A 660 1.82 22.06 -16.89
C ALA A 660 1.61 22.02 -15.38
N GLY A 661 1.22 20.85 -14.86
CA GLY A 661 1.02 20.60 -13.44
C GLY A 661 1.69 19.33 -12.99
N THR A 662 2.00 19.28 -11.70
CA THR A 662 2.59 18.09 -11.07
C THR A 662 1.53 17.34 -10.28
N VAL A 663 1.39 16.04 -10.53
CA VAL A 663 0.48 15.16 -9.78
C VAL A 663 0.97 15.07 -8.34
N ARG A 664 0.16 15.56 -7.38
CA ARG A 664 0.48 15.51 -5.95
C ARG A 664 -0.06 14.30 -5.25
N ASN A 665 -1.26 13.90 -5.61
CA ASN A 665 -1.94 12.77 -4.98
C ASN A 665 -2.90 12.12 -5.98
N VAL A 666 -2.95 10.79 -5.97
CA VAL A 666 -3.90 10.02 -6.76
C VAL A 666 -4.91 9.37 -5.81
N VAL A 667 -6.17 9.50 -6.13
CA VAL A 667 -7.31 8.97 -5.34
C VAL A 667 -8.30 8.24 -6.25
N ASP A 668 -9.25 7.52 -5.69
CA ASP A 668 -10.22 6.71 -6.44
C ASP A 668 -11.00 7.45 -7.52
N PHE A 669 -11.29 8.72 -7.27
CA PHE A 669 -12.11 9.56 -8.15
C PHE A 669 -11.29 10.47 -9.07
N GLY A 670 -9.95 10.48 -8.99
CA GLY A 670 -9.10 11.31 -9.84
C GLY A 670 -7.74 11.60 -9.25
N ALA A 671 -7.14 12.71 -9.63
CA ALA A 671 -5.84 13.15 -9.12
C ALA A 671 -5.85 14.64 -8.76
N PHE A 672 -5.14 14.99 -7.70
CA PHE A 672 -4.87 16.38 -7.34
C PHE A 672 -3.57 16.83 -8.00
N ILE A 673 -3.65 17.93 -8.74
CA ILE A 673 -2.57 18.46 -9.57
C ILE A 673 -2.17 19.83 -9.07
N ASP A 674 -0.90 20.00 -8.74
CA ASP A 674 -0.30 21.33 -8.47
C ASP A 674 -0.04 22.05 -9.79
N ILE A 675 -0.86 23.03 -10.08
CA ILE A 675 -0.73 23.88 -11.28
C ILE A 675 -0.03 25.22 -10.99
N GLY A 676 0.48 25.44 -9.76
CA GLY A 676 1.21 26.64 -9.37
C GLY A 676 0.40 27.69 -8.65
N VAL A 677 -0.82 27.38 -8.21
CA VAL A 677 -1.66 28.25 -7.38
C VAL A 677 -1.87 27.66 -5.99
N LYS A 678 -2.50 28.41 -5.08
CA LYS A 678 -2.66 28.04 -3.67
C LYS A 678 -3.37 26.70 -3.46
N GLN A 679 -4.33 26.34 -4.30
CA GLN A 679 -5.08 25.09 -4.24
C GLN A 679 -4.70 24.19 -5.39
N ASP A 680 -4.59 22.89 -5.09
CA ASP A 680 -4.44 21.87 -6.13
C ASP A 680 -5.72 21.76 -6.95
N GLY A 681 -5.60 21.64 -8.25
CA GLY A 681 -6.73 21.38 -9.13
C GLY A 681 -7.08 19.88 -9.12
N LEU A 682 -8.37 19.56 -9.16
CA LEU A 682 -8.86 18.20 -9.28
C LEU A 682 -9.06 17.82 -10.75
N LEU A 683 -8.25 16.90 -11.24
CA LEU A 683 -8.49 16.17 -12.48
C LEU A 683 -9.34 14.94 -12.17
N HIS A 684 -10.65 15.05 -12.36
CA HIS A 684 -11.56 13.95 -12.08
C HIS A 684 -11.38 12.81 -13.08
N ARG A 685 -11.57 11.56 -12.66
CA ARG A 685 -11.39 10.35 -13.50
C ARG A 685 -12.22 10.37 -14.78
N SER A 686 -13.41 11.02 -14.78
CA SER A 686 -14.22 11.18 -15.99
C SER A 686 -13.63 12.12 -17.04
N GLN A 687 -12.65 12.93 -16.64
CA GLN A 687 -11.93 13.89 -17.49
C GLN A 687 -10.56 13.37 -17.91
N THR A 688 -10.26 12.10 -17.64
CA THR A 688 -8.99 11.44 -17.97
C THR A 688 -9.27 10.38 -19.04
N PRO A 689 -8.42 10.24 -20.09
CA PRO A 689 -8.57 9.21 -21.10
C PRO A 689 -8.62 7.80 -20.48
N ARG A 690 -9.42 6.91 -21.05
CA ARG A 690 -9.54 5.53 -20.56
C ARG A 690 -8.19 4.82 -20.61
N GLY A 691 -7.80 4.19 -19.51
CA GLY A 691 -6.54 3.45 -19.41
C GLY A 691 -5.35 4.29 -18.97
N THR A 692 -5.49 5.61 -18.81
CA THR A 692 -4.42 6.45 -18.27
C THR A 692 -4.20 6.16 -16.78
N VAL A 693 -2.96 5.86 -16.42
CA VAL A 693 -2.52 5.65 -15.03
C VAL A 693 -1.64 6.83 -14.64
N LEU A 694 -2.16 7.70 -13.77
CA LEU A 694 -1.41 8.82 -13.23
C LEU A 694 -0.54 8.39 -12.06
N ARG A 695 0.63 9.02 -11.91
CA ARG A 695 1.59 8.73 -10.82
C ARG A 695 1.94 10.01 -10.08
N VAL A 696 2.09 9.93 -8.78
CA VAL A 696 2.55 11.05 -7.96
C VAL A 696 3.94 11.50 -8.42
N GLY A 697 4.13 12.81 -8.58
CA GLY A 697 5.35 13.43 -9.11
C GLY A 697 5.39 13.54 -10.64
N GLU A 698 4.45 12.92 -11.36
CA GLU A 698 4.35 13.05 -12.82
C GLU A 698 3.96 14.48 -13.21
N VAL A 699 4.62 15.00 -14.24
CA VAL A 699 4.29 16.29 -14.84
C VAL A 699 3.39 16.04 -16.05
N ILE A 700 2.19 16.60 -16.00
CA ILE A 700 1.20 16.48 -17.06
C ILE A 700 0.68 17.85 -17.52
N GLU A 701 0.24 17.95 -18.75
CA GLU A 701 -0.50 19.11 -19.23
C GLU A 701 -1.98 18.95 -18.87
N VAL A 702 -2.59 19.99 -18.32
CA VAL A 702 -4.01 20.05 -17.96
C VAL A 702 -4.63 21.35 -18.44
N ALA A 703 -5.93 21.33 -18.70
CA ALA A 703 -6.72 22.51 -19.00
C ALA A 703 -7.61 22.89 -17.81
N ILE A 704 -7.76 24.18 -17.54
CA ILE A 704 -8.71 24.67 -16.53
C ILE A 704 -10.13 24.47 -17.08
N LEU A 705 -10.93 23.65 -16.40
CA LEU A 705 -12.34 23.45 -16.74
C LEU A 705 -13.20 24.49 -16.04
N ARG A 706 -13.00 24.70 -14.73
CA ARG A 706 -13.78 25.61 -13.90
C ARG A 706 -12.98 26.04 -12.67
N VAL A 707 -13.14 27.30 -12.27
CA VAL A 707 -12.58 27.84 -11.04
C VAL A 707 -13.73 28.32 -10.14
N GLU A 708 -13.80 27.81 -8.92
CA GLU A 708 -14.74 28.24 -7.86
C GLU A 708 -13.93 28.96 -6.78
N ALA A 709 -13.55 30.22 -7.03
CA ALA A 709 -12.64 30.98 -6.18
C ALA A 709 -13.11 31.08 -4.72
N GLU A 710 -14.41 31.29 -4.47
CA GLU A 710 -15.02 31.38 -3.13
C GLU A 710 -14.86 30.07 -2.32
N ARG A 711 -14.84 28.93 -3.00
CA ARG A 711 -14.68 27.60 -2.39
C ARG A 711 -13.28 27.05 -2.49
N GLY A 712 -12.38 27.77 -3.14
CA GLY A 712 -11.02 27.34 -3.41
C GLY A 712 -10.94 26.04 -4.22
N ARG A 713 -11.87 25.82 -5.15
CA ARG A 713 -11.92 24.59 -5.95
C ARG A 713 -11.59 24.88 -7.41
N ILE A 714 -10.71 24.06 -7.97
CA ILE A 714 -10.31 24.14 -9.37
C ILE A 714 -10.57 22.78 -10.00
N ALA A 715 -11.44 22.74 -11.01
CA ALA A 715 -11.69 21.56 -11.81
C ALA A 715 -10.79 21.60 -13.05
N LEU A 716 -10.14 20.49 -13.31
CA LEU A 716 -9.23 20.31 -14.44
C LEU A 716 -9.79 19.29 -15.43
N ALA A 717 -9.39 19.43 -16.70
CA ALA A 717 -9.66 18.49 -17.77
C ALA A 717 -8.35 18.07 -18.45
N TRP A 718 -8.37 16.93 -19.11
CA TRP A 718 -7.29 16.50 -19.99
C TRP A 718 -7.27 17.38 -21.25
N PRO A 719 -6.12 17.83 -21.76
CA PRO A 719 -6.06 18.66 -22.96
C PRO A 719 -6.69 17.95 -24.17
N GLY A 720 -7.67 18.56 -24.79
CA GLY A 720 -8.38 18.02 -25.96
C GLY A 720 -9.73 17.34 -25.67
N GLU A 721 -10.12 17.10 -24.41
CA GLU A 721 -11.45 16.55 -24.07
C GLU A 721 -12.48 17.60 -23.61
N GLY A 722 -12.06 18.84 -23.35
CA GLY A 722 -12.94 19.94 -22.92
C GLY A 722 -13.72 20.65 -24.04
N GLU A 723 -13.63 20.21 -25.28
CA GLU A 723 -14.33 20.79 -26.44
C GLU A 723 -15.58 19.96 -26.88
N ARG A 724 -16.05 19.01 -26.04
CA ARG A 724 -17.27 18.26 -26.33
C ARG A 724 -18.39 18.59 -25.39
#